data_18b63752e940fcc93cae2cee2ca900d9
#
_entry.id   18b63752e940fcc93cae2cee2ca900d9
#
_cell.length_a   1.000
_cell.length_b   1.000
_cell.length_c   1.000
_cell.angle_alpha   90.00
_cell.angle_beta   90.00
_cell.angle_gamma   90.00
#
_symmetry.space_group_name_H-M   'P 1'
#
loop_
_entity.id
_entity.type
_entity.pdbx_description
1 polymer ?
#
loop_
_entity_poly.entity_id
_entity_poly.type
_entity_poly.pdbx_seq_one_letter_code
_entity_poly.pdbx_strand_id
1 'polypeptide(L)'
;MRLLDTLISVPRRVRRXFMVLGGLVSVVGLVLSACTVNPPPAPQSTDTPHNSVPPPPRVSQIIMGIDSIGAGFNPHLLSDLSPVNAAISALVLPSAFRPVPDPNTPTGSRWEMDPTLLVSAEVTSQNPFTVTYKIRPEAQWTDNAPIAADDFWYLWHQMVSQPGVVDPAGYDLITGVQSLEGGKQAVVTFSEPYPAWKELFNNILPAHIVKDVPGGFAAGLARALPVTGGQFRVESIDPQRDEILIARNDRYWGPPAKPGLILFRRAGAPAALADSVRNGDTQVAQVHGGSAAFAQLSAIPDVRTARIVTPRVMQLTLRATQPKLADTQVRKAILGLLDVDLLAAVGAGSDNTVTLDQAQIRAPSDPGYEPTAPPAMTTPAALALLEGAGYKVEPNTSASPATPAPGPPNTGPPEVIRGRISKDGQQLSLAIGVAANDPTAVAVANTAADQLRNVGIAATVLALDPVTLYRDALNDNRVDAIVGWHQAGGNLATRLAARYGCPALQSTQVPASTEPTPTSPAPGGPAPSTGPATRSATPTSTPPPSRPADPNALVQAPSNLTGICDRSIQSNIDAALNGTKNINDVITAVEPRLWNMSTVLPILQDTTIVAAGPSVQNVSLSGAVPVGIVGDAGQWTKTGP
;
A
#
# COMPACT_ATOMS: atom_id res chain seq x y z
N MET A 1 -30.33 -45.87 -0.83
CA MET A 1 -31.44 -46.50 -0.09
C MET A 1 -31.11 -46.49 1.39
N ARG A 2 -31.88 -45.80 2.19
CA ARG A 2 -31.75 -45.40 3.63
C ARG A 2 -31.19 -43.99 3.82
N LEU A 3 -32.13 -43.03 3.82
CA LEU A 3 -32.01 -41.76 4.50
C LEU A 3 -33.39 -41.08 4.47
N LEU A 4 -34.28 -41.53 5.36
CA LEU A 4 -35.52 -40.84 5.68
C LEU A 4 -36.00 -41.39 7.01
N ASP A 5 -35.69 -40.72 8.09
CA ASP A 5 -36.46 -40.80 9.34
C ASP A 5 -35.87 -39.81 10.35
N THR A 6 -36.39 -38.63 10.32
CA THR A 6 -36.39 -37.75 11.51
C THR A 6 -37.53 -36.73 11.33
N LEU A 7 -38.77 -37.19 11.61
CA LEU A 7 -39.89 -36.27 11.74
C LEU A 7 -40.13 -35.98 13.21
N ILE A 8 -39.92 -34.75 13.55
CA ILE A 8 -40.10 -34.16 14.88
C ILE A 8 -41.56 -34.20 15.28
N SER A 9 -41.86 -34.74 16.44
CA SER A 9 -43.20 -34.76 17.03
C SER A 9 -43.54 -33.41 17.61
N VAL A 10 -44.57 -32.78 17.08
CA VAL A 10 -45.16 -31.54 17.62
C VAL A 10 -46.34 -31.95 18.54
N PRO A 11 -46.41 -31.46 19.77
CA PRO A 11 -47.47 -31.88 20.71
C PRO A 11 -48.84 -31.38 20.29
N ARG A 12 -49.81 -32.25 20.52
CA ARG A 12 -51.23 -32.17 20.09
C ARG A 12 -52.03 -30.99 20.67
N ARG A 13 -51.47 -30.04 21.38
CA ARG A 13 -52.28 -28.98 22.04
C ARG A 13 -52.46 -27.70 21.23
N VAL A 14 -51.86 -27.57 20.06
CA VAL A 14 -51.95 -26.33 19.25
C VAL A 14 -53.01 -26.41 18.15
N ARG A 15 -53.62 -27.63 17.91
CA ARG A 15 -54.63 -27.80 16.86
C ARG A 15 -56.04 -27.31 17.22
N ARG A 16 -56.34 -27.02 18.50
CA ARG A 16 -57.71 -26.58 18.91
C ARG A 16 -57.94 -25.05 18.89
N UNK A 17 -56.99 -24.46 18.57
CA UNK A 17 -57.12 -23.15 18.53
C UNK A 17 -57.45 -22.53 17.29
N PHE A 18 -57.03 -23.08 16.49
CA PHE A 18 -57.26 -22.48 15.16
C PHE A 18 -58.69 -22.74 14.62
N MET A 19 -59.46 -23.64 15.23
CA MET A 19 -60.81 -23.91 14.76
C MET A 19 -61.88 -23.02 15.41
N VAL A 20 -61.56 -22.34 16.50
CA VAL A 20 -62.52 -21.46 17.17
C VAL A 20 -62.47 -20.03 16.63
N LEU A 21 -61.31 -19.63 16.05
CA LEU A 21 -61.19 -18.30 15.45
C LEU A 21 -61.82 -18.21 14.05
N GLY A 22 -61.91 -19.32 13.32
CA GLY A 22 -62.53 -19.39 12.00
C GLY A 22 -64.05 -19.29 12.02
N GLY A 23 -64.69 -19.65 13.14
CA GLY A 23 -66.15 -19.65 13.28
C GLY A 23 -66.77 -18.29 13.65
N LEU A 24 -65.95 -17.40 14.24
CA LEU A 24 -66.48 -16.08 14.68
C LEU A 24 -66.43 -15.01 13.58
N VAL A 25 -65.58 -15.20 12.57
CA VAL A 25 -65.49 -14.25 11.45
C VAL A 25 -66.60 -14.43 10.43
N SER A 26 -67.22 -15.64 10.36
CA SER A 26 -68.30 -15.91 9.41
C SER A 26 -69.68 -15.47 9.89
N VAL A 27 -69.87 -15.17 11.17
CA VAL A 27 -71.18 -14.73 11.70
C VAL A 27 -71.29 -13.17 11.71
N VAL A 28 -70.15 -12.47 11.73
CA VAL A 28 -70.17 -10.98 11.68
C VAL A 28 -70.35 -10.49 10.26
N GLY A 29 -70.09 -11.32 9.23
CA GLY A 29 -70.25 -10.94 7.83
C GLY A 29 -71.67 -10.93 7.29
N LEU A 30 -72.65 -11.51 8.04
CA LEU A 30 -74.05 -11.65 7.55
C LEU A 30 -75.06 -10.67 8.14
N VAL A 31 -74.65 -9.74 8.99
CA VAL A 31 -75.56 -8.75 9.61
C VAL A 31 -75.37 -7.33 9.06
N LEU A 32 -74.44 -7.14 8.11
CA LEU A 32 -74.15 -5.81 7.56
C LEU A 32 -74.60 -5.60 6.12
N SER A 33 -75.59 -6.40 5.60
CA SER A 33 -76.07 -6.22 4.24
C SER A 33 -77.51 -5.76 4.14
N ALA A 34 -77.89 -4.75 4.92
CA ALA A 34 -79.16 -4.09 4.71
C ALA A 34 -79.03 -2.62 5.08
N CYS A 35 -78.79 -1.81 4.08
CA CYS A 35 -79.14 -0.39 3.85
C CYS A 35 -78.12 0.21 2.86
N THR A 36 -78.37 -0.02 1.57
CA THR A 36 -77.67 0.75 0.54
C THR A 36 -78.50 2.03 0.27
N VAL A 37 -78.09 3.11 0.92
CA VAL A 37 -78.46 4.44 0.43
C VAL A 37 -77.32 4.84 -0.51
N ASN A 38 -77.63 5.09 -1.76
CA ASN A 38 -76.64 5.60 -2.72
C ASN A 38 -76.10 6.94 -2.20
N PRO A 39 -74.81 7.03 -1.94
CA PRO A 39 -74.21 8.31 -1.58
C PRO A 39 -74.26 9.24 -2.79
N PRO A 40 -74.40 10.57 -2.58
CA PRO A 40 -74.30 11.52 -3.69
C PRO A 40 -72.95 11.40 -4.34
N PRO A 41 -72.83 11.66 -5.66
CA PRO A 41 -71.51 11.59 -6.33
C PRO A 41 -70.53 12.53 -5.65
N ALA A 42 -69.33 12.02 -5.43
CA ALA A 42 -68.28 12.82 -4.83
C ALA A 42 -67.99 14.06 -5.67
N PRO A 43 -67.75 15.21 -5.04
CA PRO A 43 -67.40 16.41 -5.80
C PRO A 43 -66.19 16.12 -6.65
N GLN A 44 -66.27 16.40 -7.94
CA GLN A 44 -65.15 16.35 -8.84
C GLN A 44 -64.16 17.42 -8.38
N SER A 45 -63.01 16.99 -7.82
CA SER A 45 -61.92 17.91 -7.59
C SER A 45 -61.45 18.38 -8.95
N THR A 46 -61.53 19.64 -9.19
CA THR A 46 -60.81 20.29 -10.27
C THR A 46 -59.34 20.07 -9.96
N ASP A 47 -58.73 19.18 -10.70
CA ASP A 47 -57.31 18.96 -10.61
C ASP A 47 -56.57 20.26 -10.92
N THR A 48 -56.17 20.97 -9.90
CA THR A 48 -55.01 21.85 -10.05
C THR A 48 -53.84 20.98 -10.46
N PRO A 49 -53.11 21.31 -11.51
CA PRO A 49 -51.98 20.52 -11.91
C PRO A 49 -51.02 20.39 -10.73
N HIS A 50 -50.91 19.17 -10.21
CA HIS A 50 -49.84 18.88 -9.27
C HIS A 50 -48.56 19.18 -10.01
N ASN A 51 -47.86 20.21 -9.63
CA ASN A 51 -46.44 20.33 -9.94
C ASN A 51 -45.79 19.08 -9.37
N SER A 52 -45.69 18.06 -10.19
CA SER A 52 -44.82 16.93 -9.85
C SER A 52 -43.44 17.52 -9.65
N VAL A 53 -42.97 17.53 -8.40
CA VAL A 53 -41.57 17.86 -8.12
C VAL A 53 -40.76 16.95 -9.02
N PRO A 54 -39.93 17.49 -9.92
CA PRO A 54 -39.12 16.64 -10.76
C PRO A 54 -38.34 15.67 -9.88
N PRO A 55 -38.24 14.41 -10.25
CA PRO A 55 -37.44 13.48 -9.47
C PRO A 55 -36.04 14.09 -9.31
N PRO A 56 -35.41 13.93 -8.13
CA PRO A 56 -34.10 14.52 -7.92
C PRO A 56 -33.16 14.05 -9.04
N PRO A 57 -32.32 14.94 -9.57
CA PRO A 57 -31.45 14.57 -10.67
C PRO A 57 -30.64 13.33 -10.29
N ARG A 58 -30.65 12.34 -11.18
CA ARG A 58 -29.86 11.12 -10.97
C ARG A 58 -28.39 11.51 -10.87
N VAL A 59 -27.77 11.16 -9.75
CA VAL A 59 -26.35 11.43 -9.55
C VAL A 59 -25.57 10.60 -10.56
N SER A 60 -24.72 11.24 -11.35
CA SER A 60 -23.91 10.54 -12.35
C SER A 60 -22.95 9.58 -11.66
N GLN A 61 -23.00 8.32 -12.06
CA GLN A 61 -22.14 7.28 -11.50
C GLN A 61 -21.26 6.70 -12.60
N ILE A 62 -19.95 6.66 -12.34
CA ILE A 62 -18.96 5.99 -13.20
C ILE A 62 -18.53 4.72 -12.48
N ILE A 63 -18.50 3.61 -13.20
CA ILE A 63 -18.03 2.33 -12.66
C ILE A 63 -16.64 2.07 -13.21
N MET A 64 -15.68 1.87 -12.29
CA MET A 64 -14.30 1.54 -12.61
C MET A 64 -14.01 0.10 -12.20
N GLY A 65 -13.70 -0.74 -13.19
CA GLY A 65 -13.32 -2.13 -12.94
C GLY A 65 -11.92 -2.22 -12.36
N ILE A 66 -11.78 -2.96 -11.26
CA ILE A 66 -10.50 -3.20 -10.58
C ILE A 66 -10.34 -4.69 -10.29
N ASP A 67 -9.14 -5.12 -9.91
CA ASP A 67 -8.92 -6.52 -9.54
C ASP A 67 -9.54 -6.84 -8.18
N SER A 68 -9.22 -6.01 -7.19
CA SER A 68 -9.73 -6.14 -5.81
C SER A 68 -9.50 -4.81 -5.08
N ILE A 69 -10.14 -4.66 -3.94
CA ILE A 69 -10.00 -3.45 -3.12
C ILE A 69 -8.63 -3.35 -2.43
N GLY A 70 -7.83 -4.43 -2.47
CA GLY A 70 -6.47 -4.39 -1.95
C GLY A 70 -6.36 -4.71 -0.47
N ALA A 71 -5.14 -4.57 0.04
CA ALA A 71 -4.77 -5.01 1.37
C ALA A 71 -5.08 -4.00 2.48
N GLY A 72 -5.10 -2.71 2.14
CA GLY A 72 -5.34 -1.64 3.11
C GLY A 72 -5.34 -0.28 2.44
N PHE A 73 -5.61 0.75 3.24
CA PHE A 73 -5.85 2.09 2.71
C PHE A 73 -4.89 3.15 3.26
N ASN A 74 -3.81 2.74 3.92
CA ASN A 74 -2.78 3.70 4.34
C ASN A 74 -1.72 3.83 3.24
N PRO A 75 -1.67 4.97 2.50
CA PRO A 75 -0.72 5.11 1.39
C PRO A 75 0.75 5.19 1.82
N HIS A 76 1.00 5.27 3.11
CA HIS A 76 2.36 5.44 3.65
C HIS A 76 2.96 4.11 4.13
N LEU A 77 2.25 2.98 4.00
CA LEU A 77 2.74 1.67 4.43
C LEU A 77 3.10 0.79 3.22
N LEU A 78 4.24 0.11 3.31
CA LEU A 78 4.68 -0.84 2.28
C LEU A 78 3.65 -1.96 2.08
N SER A 79 3.01 -2.40 3.15
CA SER A 79 2.01 -3.47 3.12
C SER A 79 0.74 -3.11 2.36
N ASP A 80 0.44 -1.81 2.24
CA ASP A 80 -0.81 -1.34 1.64
C ASP A 80 -0.61 -0.85 0.19
N LEU A 81 0.62 -0.94 -0.34
CA LEU A 81 0.91 -0.50 -1.71
C LEU A 81 0.11 -1.32 -2.72
N SER A 82 -0.75 -0.66 -3.47
CA SER A 82 -1.53 -1.25 -4.55
C SER A 82 -1.99 -0.16 -5.50
N PRO A 83 -2.31 -0.50 -6.76
CA PRO A 83 -2.86 0.50 -7.69
C PRO A 83 -4.17 1.11 -7.17
N VAL A 84 -5.01 0.31 -6.50
CA VAL A 84 -6.29 0.79 -5.97
C VAL A 84 -6.06 1.75 -4.81
N ASN A 85 -5.15 1.42 -3.88
CA ASN A 85 -4.86 2.32 -2.76
C ASN A 85 -4.28 3.65 -3.27
N ALA A 86 -3.39 3.59 -4.26
CA ALA A 86 -2.84 4.81 -4.88
C ALA A 86 -3.97 5.66 -5.48
N ALA A 87 -4.89 5.03 -6.21
CA ALA A 87 -6.02 5.72 -6.83
C ALA A 87 -6.96 6.34 -5.79
N ILE A 88 -7.36 5.57 -4.78
CA ILE A 88 -8.26 6.06 -3.73
C ILE A 88 -7.60 7.22 -2.98
N SER A 89 -6.35 7.05 -2.57
CA SER A 89 -5.62 8.10 -1.84
C SER A 89 -5.56 9.40 -2.64
N ALA A 90 -5.26 9.31 -3.94
CA ALA A 90 -5.18 10.48 -4.81
C ALA A 90 -6.52 11.22 -4.92
N LEU A 91 -7.63 10.50 -4.81
CA LEU A 91 -8.98 11.08 -4.95
C LEU A 91 -9.53 11.67 -3.66
N VAL A 92 -9.18 11.07 -2.50
CA VAL A 92 -9.87 11.41 -1.25
C VAL A 92 -8.98 12.08 -0.20
N LEU A 93 -7.64 12.04 -0.35
CA LEU A 93 -6.74 12.63 0.64
C LEU A 93 -6.14 13.94 0.12
N PRO A 94 -5.98 14.93 1.00
CA PRO A 94 -5.31 16.17 0.61
C PRO A 94 -3.81 15.96 0.48
N SER A 95 -3.18 16.71 -0.40
CA SER A 95 -1.73 16.67 -0.63
C SER A 95 -1.19 18.08 -0.77
N ALA A 96 -0.02 18.32 -0.20
CA ALA A 96 0.64 19.62 -0.34
C ALA A 96 1.02 19.88 -1.80
N PHE A 97 1.51 18.84 -2.46
CA PHE A 97 1.88 18.88 -3.88
C PHE A 97 1.34 17.64 -4.57
N ARG A 98 1.13 17.74 -5.87
CA ARG A 98 0.67 16.60 -6.68
C ARG A 98 1.63 16.37 -7.83
N PRO A 99 1.93 15.09 -8.15
CA PRO A 99 2.84 14.81 -9.26
C PRO A 99 2.14 14.99 -10.60
N VAL A 100 2.83 15.67 -11.52
CA VAL A 100 2.40 15.84 -12.91
C VAL A 100 3.46 15.20 -13.81
N PRO A 101 3.08 14.53 -14.89
CA PRO A 101 4.07 13.93 -15.78
C PRO A 101 5.05 14.96 -16.34
N ASP A 102 6.33 14.65 -16.27
CA ASP A 102 7.38 15.48 -16.84
C ASP A 102 8.59 14.59 -17.19
N PRO A 103 8.75 14.22 -18.47
CA PRO A 103 9.82 13.31 -18.86
C PRO A 103 11.23 13.91 -18.73
N ASN A 104 11.33 15.21 -18.45
CA ASN A 104 12.62 15.86 -18.29
C ASN A 104 13.19 15.77 -16.88
N THR A 105 12.43 15.16 -15.95
CA THR A 105 12.90 14.96 -14.58
C THR A 105 13.41 13.52 -14.39
N PRO A 106 14.30 13.30 -13.42
CA PRO A 106 14.82 11.94 -13.16
C PRO A 106 13.77 10.89 -12.75
N THR A 107 12.59 11.35 -12.34
CA THR A 107 11.50 10.45 -11.91
C THR A 107 10.31 10.44 -12.86
N GLY A 108 10.39 11.17 -13.96
CA GLY A 108 9.28 11.30 -14.91
C GLY A 108 8.14 12.16 -14.41
N SER A 109 8.30 12.81 -13.27
CA SER A 109 7.26 13.65 -12.67
C SER A 109 7.87 14.90 -12.05
N ARG A 110 7.16 16.01 -12.16
CA ARG A 110 7.44 17.19 -11.33
C ARG A 110 6.29 17.40 -10.36
N TRP A 111 6.57 18.05 -9.25
CA TRP A 111 5.59 18.21 -8.18
C TRP A 111 5.07 19.65 -8.18
N GLU A 112 3.78 19.81 -8.40
CA GLU A 112 3.10 21.09 -8.42
C GLU A 112 2.29 21.29 -7.14
N MET A 113 2.39 22.48 -6.54
CA MET A 113 1.62 22.81 -5.35
C MET A 113 0.13 22.70 -5.62
N ASP A 114 -0.60 22.07 -4.70
CA ASP A 114 -2.05 21.99 -4.80
C ASP A 114 -2.66 23.30 -4.25
N PRO A 115 -3.14 24.19 -5.14
CA PRO A 115 -3.67 25.47 -4.69
C PRO A 115 -5.00 25.36 -3.96
N THR A 116 -5.64 24.18 -3.96
CA THR A 116 -6.84 23.99 -3.16
C THR A 116 -6.51 23.75 -1.69
N LEU A 117 -5.36 23.14 -1.38
CA LEU A 117 -4.94 22.95 0.00
C LEU A 117 -4.10 24.14 0.51
N LEU A 118 -3.21 24.65 -0.31
CA LEU A 118 -2.20 25.63 0.14
C LEU A 118 -2.39 26.99 -0.52
N VAL A 119 -2.19 28.04 0.28
CA VAL A 119 -2.03 29.40 -0.24
C VAL A 119 -0.60 29.55 -0.79
N SER A 120 0.39 29.03 -0.07
CA SER A 120 1.78 29.04 -0.49
C SER A 120 2.56 27.94 0.20
N ALA A 121 3.67 27.56 -0.41
CA ALA A 121 4.70 26.70 0.19
C ALA A 121 6.04 27.12 -0.38
N GLU A 122 6.96 27.50 0.49
CA GLU A 122 8.23 28.06 0.04
C GLU A 122 9.32 27.83 1.09
N VAL A 123 10.57 27.82 0.61
CA VAL A 123 11.74 27.81 1.50
C VAL A 123 11.86 29.20 2.09
N THR A 124 11.65 29.31 3.42
CA THR A 124 11.68 30.59 4.12
C THR A 124 13.01 30.85 4.83
N SER A 125 13.87 29.84 4.96
CA SER A 125 15.23 29.99 5.50
C SER A 125 16.13 28.92 4.90
N GLN A 126 17.39 29.29 4.66
CA GLN A 126 18.41 28.35 4.20
C GLN A 126 19.25 27.79 5.35
N ASN A 127 19.25 28.45 6.51
CA ASN A 127 20.06 28.01 7.64
C ASN A 127 19.38 28.44 8.96
N PRO A 128 18.70 27.54 9.67
CA PRO A 128 18.43 26.16 9.24
C PRO A 128 17.47 26.11 8.05
N PHE A 129 17.60 25.06 7.23
CA PHE A 129 16.72 24.87 6.08
C PHE A 129 15.29 24.73 6.58
N THR A 130 14.41 25.62 6.13
CA THR A 130 13.04 25.70 6.65
C THR A 130 12.07 25.93 5.49
N VAL A 131 11.00 25.17 5.49
CA VAL A 131 9.91 25.30 4.52
C VAL A 131 8.64 25.70 5.28
N THR A 132 7.97 26.75 4.81
CA THR A 132 6.72 27.21 5.40
C THR A 132 5.55 26.89 4.45
N TYR A 133 4.58 26.16 4.96
CA TYR A 133 3.35 25.81 4.26
C TYR A 133 2.21 26.63 4.85
N LYS A 134 1.54 27.43 4.03
CA LYS A 134 0.34 28.19 4.43
C LYS A 134 -0.89 27.46 3.91
N ILE A 135 -1.68 26.93 4.84
CA ILE A 135 -2.87 26.11 4.56
C ILE A 135 -4.07 27.04 4.35
N ARG A 136 -4.88 26.77 3.36
CA ARG A 136 -6.09 27.58 3.13
C ARG A 136 -7.01 27.56 4.34
N PRO A 137 -7.55 28.71 4.76
CA PRO A 137 -8.48 28.75 5.89
C PRO A 137 -9.69 27.82 5.69
N GLU A 138 -10.17 27.67 4.47
CA GLU A 138 -11.35 26.88 4.11
C GLU A 138 -11.09 25.38 4.11
N ALA A 139 -9.81 24.95 4.06
CA ALA A 139 -9.45 23.54 3.96
C ALA A 139 -9.92 22.78 5.21
N GLN A 140 -10.75 21.76 5.01
CA GLN A 140 -11.35 21.02 6.11
C GLN A 140 -11.56 19.56 5.74
N TRP A 141 -11.59 18.73 6.74
CA TRP A 141 -11.94 17.32 6.63
C TRP A 141 -13.44 17.14 6.45
N THR A 142 -13.88 15.95 6.02
CA THR A 142 -15.32 15.67 5.79
C THR A 142 -16.17 15.71 7.06
N ASP A 143 -15.55 15.68 8.22
CA ASP A 143 -16.22 15.84 9.52
C ASP A 143 -16.19 17.29 10.04
N ASN A 144 -15.76 18.22 9.20
CA ASN A 144 -15.64 19.67 9.46
C ASN A 144 -14.45 20.07 10.34
N ALA A 145 -13.60 19.14 10.77
CA ALA A 145 -12.36 19.51 11.44
C ALA A 145 -11.44 20.23 10.42
N PRO A 146 -10.73 21.29 10.83
CA PRO A 146 -9.83 21.98 9.91
C PRO A 146 -8.63 21.09 9.56
N ILE A 147 -8.21 21.13 8.29
CA ILE A 147 -6.90 20.60 7.91
C ILE A 147 -5.86 21.61 8.45
N ALA A 148 -4.91 21.12 9.23
CA ALA A 148 -4.05 22.00 10.01
C ALA A 148 -2.61 21.46 10.10
N ALA A 149 -1.73 22.27 10.67
CA ALA A 149 -0.32 21.91 10.90
C ALA A 149 -0.19 20.64 11.76
N ASP A 150 -1.18 20.34 12.59
CA ASP A 150 -1.20 19.13 13.41
C ASP A 150 -1.22 17.86 12.53
N ASP A 151 -1.87 17.90 11.37
CA ASP A 151 -1.88 16.78 10.42
C ASP A 151 -0.50 16.60 9.80
N PHE A 152 0.22 17.70 9.53
CA PHE A 152 1.61 17.65 9.07
C PHE A 152 2.52 17.07 10.14
N TRP A 153 2.41 17.55 11.38
CA TRP A 153 3.18 17.05 12.51
C TRP A 153 2.94 15.55 12.72
N TYR A 154 1.67 15.13 12.66
CA TYR A 154 1.30 13.73 12.87
C TYR A 154 1.94 12.84 11.78
N LEU A 155 1.79 13.22 10.52
CA LEU A 155 2.36 12.42 9.43
C LEU A 155 3.88 12.29 9.57
N TRP A 156 4.57 13.42 9.82
CA TRP A 156 6.02 13.38 10.05
C TRP A 156 6.36 12.42 11.18
N HIS A 157 5.69 12.55 12.32
CA HIS A 157 5.98 11.75 13.51
C HIS A 157 5.79 10.25 13.21
N GLN A 158 4.74 9.89 12.48
CA GLN A 158 4.49 8.50 12.12
C GLN A 158 5.54 7.98 11.13
N MET A 159 5.90 8.78 10.12
CA MET A 159 6.87 8.35 9.11
C MET A 159 8.25 8.07 9.71
N VAL A 160 8.66 8.79 10.74
CA VAL A 160 9.98 8.56 11.37
C VAL A 160 9.94 7.51 12.47
N SER A 161 8.78 7.18 13.03
CA SER A 161 8.68 6.29 14.20
C SER A 161 8.08 4.92 13.90
N GLN A 162 7.37 4.75 12.77
CA GLN A 162 6.71 3.48 12.47
C GLN A 162 7.55 2.62 11.54
N PRO A 163 7.61 1.30 11.78
CA PRO A 163 8.29 0.39 10.84
C PRO A 163 7.42 0.13 9.63
N GLY A 164 8.04 -0.25 8.51
CA GLY A 164 7.33 -0.62 7.29
C GLY A 164 6.72 0.55 6.53
N VAL A 165 7.19 1.76 6.77
CA VAL A 165 6.74 2.94 6.03
C VAL A 165 7.48 3.06 4.71
N VAL A 166 6.87 3.80 3.78
CA VAL A 166 7.40 4.02 2.42
C VAL A 166 8.47 5.11 2.46
N ASP A 167 9.70 4.74 2.12
CA ASP A 167 10.84 5.63 1.84
C ASP A 167 10.89 6.90 2.73
N PRO A 168 11.12 6.80 4.04
CA PRO A 168 10.98 7.93 4.97
C PRO A 168 12.16 8.90 5.04
N ALA A 169 13.21 8.72 4.23
CA ALA A 169 14.48 9.45 4.41
C ALA A 169 14.33 10.97 4.42
N GLY A 170 13.36 11.53 3.66
CA GLY A 170 13.12 12.96 3.71
C GLY A 170 12.49 13.43 5.02
N TYR A 171 11.59 12.61 5.57
CA TYR A 171 11.00 12.87 6.89
C TYR A 171 12.05 12.75 8.01
N ASP A 172 13.01 11.86 7.84
CA ASP A 172 14.09 11.68 8.83
C ASP A 172 14.97 12.94 9.00
N LEU A 173 14.99 13.81 7.99
CA LEU A 173 15.74 15.06 8.06
C LEU A 173 15.00 16.17 8.83
N ILE A 174 13.70 16.02 9.06
CA ILE A 174 12.91 17.05 9.75
C ILE A 174 13.27 17.05 11.24
N THR A 175 13.55 18.25 11.77
CA THR A 175 13.85 18.44 13.19
C THR A 175 12.68 19.05 13.97
N GLY A 176 11.68 19.57 13.26
CA GLY A 176 10.49 20.09 13.91
C GLY A 176 9.44 20.57 12.92
N VAL A 177 8.19 20.49 13.35
CA VAL A 177 7.03 21.08 12.65
C VAL A 177 6.33 21.98 13.65
N GLN A 178 6.37 23.29 13.39
CA GLN A 178 5.77 24.29 14.26
C GLN A 178 4.44 24.75 13.67
N SER A 179 3.43 24.81 14.53
CA SER A 179 2.08 25.25 14.16
C SER A 179 1.92 26.73 14.49
N LEU A 180 1.57 27.54 13.48
CA LEU A 180 1.33 28.96 13.64
C LEU A 180 -0.01 29.33 13.00
N GLU A 181 -0.45 30.56 13.23
CA GLU A 181 -1.68 31.13 12.65
C GLU A 181 -2.91 30.24 12.91
N GLY A 182 -3.05 29.78 14.17
CA GLY A 182 -4.19 28.94 14.54
C GLY A 182 -4.21 27.60 13.84
N GLY A 183 -3.06 27.06 13.52
CA GLY A 183 -2.93 25.78 12.83
C GLY A 183 -2.91 25.88 11.32
N LYS A 184 -3.08 27.07 10.76
CA LYS A 184 -3.13 27.24 9.28
C LYS A 184 -1.75 27.54 8.66
N GLN A 185 -0.68 27.49 9.49
CA GLN A 185 0.67 27.59 8.96
C GLN A 185 1.54 26.52 9.62
N ALA A 186 2.16 25.66 8.82
CA ALA A 186 3.13 24.66 9.26
C ALA A 186 4.53 25.12 8.85
N VAL A 187 5.41 25.33 9.85
CA VAL A 187 6.80 25.70 9.62
C VAL A 187 7.66 24.46 9.89
N VAL A 188 8.25 23.93 8.84
CA VAL A 188 8.99 22.65 8.87
C VAL A 188 10.48 22.95 8.76
N THR A 189 11.24 22.60 9.81
CA THR A 189 12.68 22.80 9.89
C THR A 189 13.42 21.49 9.70
N PHE A 190 14.51 21.53 8.96
CA PHE A 190 15.31 20.37 8.61
C PHE A 190 16.74 20.49 9.17
N SER A 191 17.36 19.35 9.43
CA SER A 191 18.77 19.27 9.88
C SER A 191 19.75 19.67 8.78
N GLU A 192 19.35 19.51 7.50
CA GLU A 192 20.17 19.89 6.34
C GLU A 192 19.24 20.16 5.14
N PRO A 193 19.76 20.80 4.08
CA PRO A 193 18.92 21.06 2.90
C PRO A 193 18.34 19.78 2.30
N TYR A 194 17.09 19.86 1.84
CA TYR A 194 16.39 18.72 1.21
C TYR A 194 15.65 19.23 -0.02
N PRO A 195 16.26 19.16 -1.21
CA PRO A 195 15.64 19.68 -2.43
C PRO A 195 14.33 19.02 -2.82
N ALA A 196 14.12 17.76 -2.40
CA ALA A 196 12.89 17.03 -2.72
C ALA A 196 11.74 17.30 -1.73
N TRP A 197 11.80 18.40 -0.97
CA TRP A 197 10.79 18.74 0.05
C TRP A 197 9.37 18.79 -0.49
N LYS A 198 9.19 19.02 -1.80
CA LYS A 198 7.87 19.04 -2.44
C LYS A 198 7.21 17.64 -2.48
N GLU A 199 7.98 16.59 -2.23
CA GLU A 199 7.43 15.23 -2.18
C GLU A 199 6.94 14.83 -0.79
N LEU A 200 7.15 15.69 0.21
CA LEU A 200 6.65 15.47 1.56
C LEU A 200 5.20 15.96 1.71
N PHE A 201 4.52 15.45 2.72
CA PHE A 201 3.16 15.86 3.08
C PHE A 201 2.15 15.69 1.95
N ASN A 202 2.28 14.57 1.24
CA ASN A 202 1.30 14.12 0.26
C ASN A 202 0.43 13.05 0.90
N ASN A 203 -0.81 12.94 0.48
CA ASN A 203 -1.78 12.02 1.05
C ASN A 203 -1.84 12.18 2.58
N ILE A 204 -2.05 13.41 3.03
CA ILE A 204 -2.10 13.75 4.46
C ILE A 204 -3.29 13.03 5.10
N LEU A 205 -3.06 12.48 6.30
CA LEU A 205 -4.09 11.73 7.03
C LEU A 205 -4.73 12.60 8.12
N PRO A 206 -6.02 12.36 8.44
CA PRO A 206 -6.70 13.14 9.50
C PRO A 206 -6.19 12.69 10.87
N ALA A 207 -5.25 13.44 11.42
CA ALA A 207 -4.57 13.11 12.68
C ALA A 207 -5.53 12.87 13.82
N HIS A 208 -6.56 13.75 13.94
CA HIS A 208 -7.56 13.70 15.02
C HIS A 208 -8.36 12.39 15.02
N ILE A 209 -8.41 11.68 13.88
CA ILE A 209 -9.13 10.41 13.76
C ILE A 209 -8.14 9.24 13.85
N VAL A 210 -7.08 9.26 13.04
CA VAL A 210 -6.21 8.08 12.88
C VAL A 210 -5.49 7.74 14.19
N LYS A 211 -5.13 8.74 15.00
CA LYS A 211 -4.45 8.50 16.28
C LYS A 211 -5.31 7.69 17.27
N ASP A 212 -6.64 7.78 17.15
CA ASP A 212 -7.57 7.19 18.11
C ASP A 212 -8.29 5.93 17.61
N VAL A 213 -8.20 5.60 16.30
CA VAL A 213 -8.79 4.35 15.82
C VAL A 213 -7.95 3.15 16.26
N PRO A 214 -8.58 2.01 16.54
CA PRO A 214 -7.81 0.81 16.91
C PRO A 214 -6.79 0.45 15.84
N GLY A 215 -5.54 0.25 16.24
CA GLY A 215 -4.42 0.00 15.34
C GLY A 215 -3.72 1.26 14.85
N GLY A 216 -4.32 2.44 15.01
CA GLY A 216 -3.69 3.72 14.67
C GLY A 216 -3.15 3.79 13.26
N PHE A 217 -1.99 4.42 13.10
CA PHE A 217 -1.33 4.57 11.80
C PHE A 217 -0.96 3.21 11.18
N ALA A 218 -0.51 2.27 12.00
CA ALA A 218 0.05 0.99 11.51
C ALA A 218 -1.02 0.04 10.96
N ALA A 219 -2.25 0.06 11.52
CA ALA A 219 -3.28 -0.91 11.16
C ALA A 219 -4.70 -0.32 11.13
N GLY A 220 -4.88 0.91 11.59
CA GLY A 220 -6.22 1.50 11.73
C GLY A 220 -6.92 1.78 10.42
N LEU A 221 -6.17 1.88 9.31
CA LEU A 221 -6.72 2.11 7.99
C LEU A 221 -6.75 0.85 7.12
N ALA A 222 -6.64 -0.33 7.74
CA ALA A 222 -6.63 -1.58 6.98
C ALA A 222 -7.97 -1.83 6.26
N ARG A 223 -9.09 -1.34 6.82
CA ARG A 223 -10.42 -1.65 6.27
C ARG A 223 -11.31 -0.42 6.08
N ALA A 224 -10.83 0.79 6.39
CA ALA A 224 -11.66 1.99 6.34
C ALA A 224 -10.83 3.26 6.17
N LEU A 225 -11.43 4.25 5.55
CA LEU A 225 -10.98 5.65 5.52
C LEU A 225 -12.18 6.49 5.93
N PRO A 226 -12.44 6.62 7.23
CA PRO A 226 -13.70 7.20 7.70
C PRO A 226 -13.81 8.71 7.49
N VAL A 227 -12.67 9.41 7.45
CA VAL A 227 -12.63 10.87 7.27
C VAL A 227 -11.59 11.17 6.20
N THR A 228 -11.96 12.02 5.25
CA THR A 228 -11.13 12.37 4.08
C THR A 228 -11.21 13.88 3.84
N GLY A 229 -10.37 14.38 2.93
CA GLY A 229 -10.29 15.82 2.67
C GLY A 229 -10.03 16.16 1.22
N GLY A 230 -10.37 15.27 0.30
CA GLY A 230 -10.21 15.49 -1.13
C GLY A 230 -11.50 15.93 -1.83
N GLN A 231 -11.42 15.97 -3.16
CA GLN A 231 -12.56 16.27 -4.03
C GLN A 231 -13.66 15.21 -3.90
N PHE A 232 -13.26 14.00 -3.52
CA PHE A 232 -14.16 12.88 -3.25
C PHE A 232 -14.00 12.45 -1.78
N ARG A 233 -14.98 11.70 -1.31
CA ARG A 233 -14.93 11.05 0.01
C ARG A 233 -15.31 9.58 -0.14
N VAL A 234 -14.87 8.76 0.80
CA VAL A 234 -15.26 7.35 0.81
C VAL A 234 -16.69 7.26 1.35
N GLU A 235 -17.60 6.75 0.54
CA GLU A 235 -18.99 6.53 0.93
C GLU A 235 -19.14 5.17 1.62
N SER A 236 -18.55 4.11 1.02
CA SER A 236 -18.58 2.77 1.61
C SER A 236 -17.43 1.92 1.06
N ILE A 237 -17.00 0.98 1.87
CA ILE A 237 -16.09 -0.09 1.49
C ILE A 237 -16.79 -1.40 1.83
N ASP A 238 -16.97 -2.26 0.83
CA ASP A 238 -17.64 -3.56 0.99
C ASP A 238 -16.65 -4.68 0.63
N PRO A 239 -15.99 -5.29 1.64
CA PRO A 239 -15.05 -6.37 1.36
C PRO A 239 -15.71 -7.65 0.81
N GLN A 240 -17.01 -7.87 1.08
CA GLN A 240 -17.69 -9.06 0.59
C GLN A 240 -17.98 -8.97 -0.90
N ARG A 241 -18.33 -7.79 -1.37
CA ARG A 241 -18.55 -7.53 -2.79
C ARG A 241 -17.29 -7.09 -3.52
N ASP A 242 -16.22 -6.82 -2.75
CA ASP A 242 -14.94 -6.33 -3.27
C ASP A 242 -15.14 -5.01 -4.02
N GLU A 243 -15.81 -4.06 -3.36
CA GLU A 243 -16.21 -2.77 -3.93
C GLU A 243 -15.85 -1.61 -3.00
N ILE A 244 -15.49 -0.47 -3.61
CA ILE A 244 -15.35 0.80 -2.90
C ILE A 244 -16.20 1.83 -3.64
N LEU A 245 -17.14 2.45 -2.94
CA LEU A 245 -17.93 3.55 -3.48
C LEU A 245 -17.37 4.86 -2.94
N ILE A 246 -16.94 5.73 -3.84
CA ILE A 246 -16.60 7.11 -3.49
C ILE A 246 -17.64 8.05 -4.04
N ALA A 247 -17.93 9.11 -3.28
CA ALA A 247 -18.90 10.13 -3.63
C ALA A 247 -18.19 11.48 -3.73
N ARG A 248 -18.74 12.35 -4.55
CA ARG A 248 -18.29 13.75 -4.57
C ARG A 248 -18.40 14.32 -3.15
N ASN A 249 -17.36 15.03 -2.76
CA ASN A 249 -17.34 15.70 -1.46
C ASN A 249 -18.02 17.08 -1.62
N ASP A 250 -19.29 17.17 -1.30
CA ASP A 250 -20.05 18.41 -1.46
C ASP A 250 -19.61 19.50 -0.46
N ARG A 251 -18.75 19.14 0.50
CA ARG A 251 -18.15 20.12 1.42
C ARG A 251 -16.75 20.55 0.98
N TYR A 252 -16.30 20.05 -0.18
CA TYR A 252 -15.00 20.43 -0.71
C TYR A 252 -15.04 21.92 -1.09
N TRP A 253 -14.04 22.63 -0.61
CA TRP A 253 -13.96 24.10 -0.75
C TRP A 253 -13.37 24.53 -2.09
N GLY A 254 -12.79 23.60 -2.86
CA GLY A 254 -12.27 23.86 -4.19
C GLY A 254 -13.31 23.53 -5.27
N PRO A 255 -12.88 23.51 -6.55
CA PRO A 255 -13.79 23.17 -7.64
C PRO A 255 -14.41 21.78 -7.43
N PRO A 256 -15.74 21.65 -7.56
CA PRO A 256 -16.39 20.36 -7.34
C PRO A 256 -16.05 19.36 -8.45
N ALA A 257 -15.99 18.08 -8.09
CA ALA A 257 -15.85 17.01 -9.07
C ALA A 257 -17.12 16.92 -9.93
N LYS A 258 -16.97 16.59 -11.21
CA LYS A 258 -18.09 16.38 -12.11
C LYS A 258 -18.85 15.08 -11.80
N PRO A 259 -18.16 13.92 -11.61
CA PRO A 259 -18.89 12.72 -11.23
C PRO A 259 -19.48 12.87 -9.82
N GLY A 260 -20.71 12.43 -9.63
CA GLY A 260 -21.29 12.35 -8.31
C GLY A 260 -20.80 11.13 -7.54
N LEU A 261 -20.62 10.03 -8.24
CA LEU A 261 -20.19 8.76 -7.66
C LEU A 261 -19.16 8.08 -8.58
N ILE A 262 -18.16 7.46 -8.01
CA ILE A 262 -17.30 6.50 -8.70
C ILE A 262 -17.32 5.21 -7.90
N LEU A 263 -17.76 4.11 -8.54
CA LEU A 263 -17.78 2.79 -7.92
C LEU A 263 -16.58 1.98 -8.45
N PHE A 264 -15.64 1.72 -7.57
CA PHE A 264 -14.56 0.77 -7.82
C PHE A 264 -15.12 -0.62 -7.56
N ARG A 265 -15.22 -1.44 -8.61
CA ARG A 265 -15.90 -2.74 -8.53
C ARG A 265 -15.02 -3.82 -9.13
N ARG A 266 -14.98 -4.97 -8.47
CA ARG A 266 -14.23 -6.12 -8.97
C ARG A 266 -14.65 -6.47 -10.39
N ALA A 267 -13.68 -6.52 -11.29
CA ALA A 267 -13.91 -6.73 -12.73
C ALA A 267 -14.16 -8.19 -13.10
N GLY A 268 -13.61 -9.13 -12.32
CA GLY A 268 -13.70 -10.54 -12.64
C GLY A 268 -12.74 -10.94 -13.76
N ALA A 269 -13.03 -12.05 -14.41
CA ALA A 269 -12.21 -12.59 -15.49
C ALA A 269 -12.20 -11.64 -16.71
N PRO A 270 -11.16 -11.69 -17.56
CA PRO A 270 -11.07 -10.79 -18.73
C PRO A 270 -12.30 -10.78 -19.62
N ALA A 271 -12.93 -11.93 -19.87
CA ALA A 271 -14.13 -12.00 -20.70
C ALA A 271 -15.31 -11.26 -20.05
N ALA A 272 -15.50 -11.44 -18.74
CA ALA A 272 -16.57 -10.76 -17.99
C ALA A 272 -16.37 -9.23 -18.00
N LEU A 273 -15.13 -8.78 -17.84
CA LEU A 273 -14.80 -7.36 -17.90
C LEU A 273 -15.09 -6.82 -19.31
N ALA A 274 -14.66 -7.54 -20.35
CA ALA A 274 -14.90 -7.11 -21.75
C ALA A 274 -16.39 -6.99 -22.04
N ASP A 275 -17.19 -7.96 -21.59
CA ASP A 275 -18.65 -7.90 -21.76
C ASP A 275 -19.26 -6.71 -21.01
N SER A 276 -18.79 -6.45 -19.79
CA SER A 276 -19.28 -5.32 -18.98
C SER A 276 -18.94 -3.97 -19.63
N VAL A 277 -17.76 -3.86 -20.22
CA VAL A 277 -17.35 -2.63 -20.92
C VAL A 277 -18.16 -2.50 -22.23
N ARG A 278 -18.34 -3.59 -22.98
CA ARG A 278 -19.12 -3.60 -24.24
C ARG A 278 -20.55 -3.18 -23.99
N ASN A 279 -21.15 -3.64 -22.89
CA ASN A 279 -22.54 -3.33 -22.54
C ASN A 279 -22.70 -1.95 -21.91
N GLY A 280 -21.59 -1.27 -21.58
CA GLY A 280 -21.64 0.03 -20.93
C GLY A 280 -21.86 -0.03 -19.42
N ASP A 281 -21.78 -1.21 -18.82
CA ASP A 281 -21.91 -1.37 -17.37
C ASP A 281 -20.65 -0.88 -16.64
N THR A 282 -19.48 -1.03 -17.27
CA THR A 282 -18.20 -0.53 -16.75
C THR A 282 -17.65 0.50 -17.73
N GLN A 283 -17.33 1.70 -17.24
CA GLN A 283 -16.86 2.81 -18.09
C GLN A 283 -15.35 2.92 -18.15
N VAL A 284 -14.65 2.58 -17.04
CA VAL A 284 -13.20 2.69 -16.91
C VAL A 284 -12.72 1.37 -16.31
N ALA A 285 -11.49 0.96 -16.61
CA ALA A 285 -10.91 -0.21 -15.96
C ALA A 285 -9.42 -0.01 -15.72
N GLN A 286 -8.93 -0.55 -14.63
CA GLN A 286 -7.50 -0.74 -14.37
C GLN A 286 -7.33 -2.09 -13.69
N VAL A 287 -6.81 -3.08 -14.44
CA VAL A 287 -6.76 -4.47 -13.99
C VAL A 287 -5.45 -5.13 -14.42
N HIS A 288 -5.05 -6.15 -13.69
CA HIS A 288 -4.14 -7.17 -14.22
C HIS A 288 -4.97 -8.10 -15.12
N GLY A 289 -4.37 -8.87 -15.93
CA GLY A 289 -5.11 -9.76 -16.86
C GLY A 289 -4.37 -9.93 -18.16
N GLY A 290 -3.28 -9.23 -18.25
CA GLY A 290 -2.26 -9.44 -19.24
C GLY A 290 -2.73 -9.29 -20.68
N SER A 291 -2.11 -10.07 -21.54
CA SER A 291 -2.40 -10.02 -22.97
C SER A 291 -3.85 -10.41 -23.30
N ALA A 292 -4.46 -11.28 -22.51
CA ALA A 292 -5.85 -11.70 -22.74
C ALA A 292 -6.82 -10.54 -22.50
N ALA A 293 -6.69 -9.84 -21.36
CA ALA A 293 -7.53 -8.69 -21.07
C ALA A 293 -7.30 -7.56 -22.09
N PHE A 294 -6.04 -7.31 -22.42
CA PHE A 294 -5.70 -6.27 -23.42
C PHE A 294 -6.33 -6.55 -24.77
N ALA A 295 -6.21 -7.80 -25.27
CA ALA A 295 -6.75 -8.18 -26.58
C ALA A 295 -8.28 -8.07 -26.58
N GLN A 296 -8.94 -8.56 -25.54
CA GLN A 296 -10.41 -8.55 -25.49
C GLN A 296 -10.97 -7.13 -25.38
N LEU A 297 -10.34 -6.27 -24.59
CA LEU A 297 -10.77 -4.87 -24.45
C LEU A 297 -10.48 -4.07 -25.71
N SER A 298 -9.31 -4.29 -26.33
CA SER A 298 -8.92 -3.58 -27.56
C SER A 298 -9.79 -3.96 -28.77
N ALA A 299 -10.43 -5.13 -28.73
CA ALA A 299 -11.33 -5.57 -29.81
C ALA A 299 -12.71 -4.91 -29.76
N ILE A 300 -13.04 -4.19 -28.67
CA ILE A 300 -14.35 -3.53 -28.55
C ILE A 300 -14.30 -2.18 -29.28
N PRO A 301 -15.25 -1.91 -30.21
CA PRO A 301 -15.25 -0.64 -30.91
C PRO A 301 -15.28 0.57 -29.97
N ASP A 302 -14.48 1.58 -30.29
CA ASP A 302 -14.40 2.86 -29.60
C ASP A 302 -13.92 2.78 -28.13
N VAL A 303 -13.42 1.62 -27.70
CA VAL A 303 -12.75 1.49 -26.40
C VAL A 303 -11.26 1.79 -26.59
N ARG A 304 -10.75 2.69 -25.76
CA ARG A 304 -9.32 3.02 -25.72
C ARG A 304 -8.66 2.16 -24.66
N THR A 305 -7.49 1.62 -24.98
CA THR A 305 -6.74 0.76 -24.07
C THR A 305 -5.26 1.15 -24.04
N ALA A 306 -4.61 0.86 -22.93
CA ALA A 306 -3.16 1.02 -22.78
C ALA A 306 -2.63 0.05 -21.72
N ARG A 307 -1.32 -0.16 -21.72
CA ARG A 307 -0.61 -0.79 -20.61
C ARG A 307 0.13 0.29 -19.86
N ILE A 308 0.00 0.30 -18.54
CA ILE A 308 0.71 1.26 -17.69
C ILE A 308 1.38 0.55 -16.53
N VAL A 309 2.54 1.04 -16.12
CA VAL A 309 3.19 0.59 -14.90
C VAL A 309 2.47 1.21 -13.69
N THR A 310 2.52 0.53 -12.57
CA THR A 310 1.96 1.02 -11.32
C THR A 310 3.08 1.54 -10.41
N PRO A 311 2.75 2.25 -9.32
CA PRO A 311 3.78 2.84 -8.46
C PRO A 311 4.41 1.85 -7.49
N ARG A 312 4.61 0.59 -7.89
CA ARG A 312 5.25 -0.39 -7.00
C ARG A 312 6.15 -1.37 -7.76
N VAL A 313 7.24 -1.74 -7.09
CA VAL A 313 8.18 -2.77 -7.56
C VAL A 313 8.27 -3.87 -6.51
N MET A 314 8.42 -5.12 -6.95
CA MET A 314 8.58 -6.25 -6.03
C MET A 314 10.04 -6.63 -5.90
N GLN A 315 10.45 -6.90 -4.66
CA GLN A 315 11.83 -7.29 -4.34
C GLN A 315 11.85 -8.42 -3.33
N LEU A 316 12.92 -9.20 -3.37
CA LEU A 316 13.29 -10.10 -2.28
C LEU A 316 14.51 -9.48 -1.59
N THR A 317 14.38 -9.19 -0.30
CA THR A 317 15.42 -8.55 0.51
C THR A 317 15.95 -9.53 1.55
N LEU A 318 17.26 -9.81 1.54
CA LEU A 318 17.90 -10.63 2.56
C LEU A 318 18.25 -9.79 3.78
N ARG A 319 18.03 -10.34 4.98
CA ARG A 319 18.36 -9.71 6.25
C ARG A 319 19.80 -10.07 6.62
N ALA A 320 20.73 -9.22 6.21
CA ALA A 320 22.17 -9.50 6.38
C ALA A 320 22.64 -9.42 7.85
N THR A 321 21.78 -9.00 8.78
CA THR A 321 22.03 -9.07 10.22
C THR A 321 21.92 -10.49 10.77
N GLN A 322 21.27 -11.40 10.05
CA GLN A 322 21.22 -12.82 10.46
C GLN A 322 22.60 -13.44 10.36
N PRO A 323 23.09 -14.16 11.40
CA PRO A 323 24.47 -14.70 11.39
C PRO A 323 24.77 -15.55 10.17
N LYS A 324 23.84 -16.38 9.71
CA LYS A 324 24.03 -17.24 8.52
C LYS A 324 24.07 -16.44 7.22
N LEU A 325 23.60 -15.18 7.22
CA LEU A 325 23.59 -14.29 6.07
C LEU A 325 24.63 -13.17 6.19
N ALA A 326 25.49 -13.20 7.22
CA ALA A 326 26.52 -12.18 7.40
C ALA A 326 27.57 -12.25 6.27
N ASP A 327 27.86 -13.46 5.78
CA ASP A 327 28.82 -13.66 4.70
C ASP A 327 28.19 -13.29 3.35
N THR A 328 28.83 -12.36 2.64
CA THR A 328 28.39 -11.90 1.32
C THR A 328 28.33 -13.05 0.31
N GLN A 329 29.25 -14.02 0.40
CA GLN A 329 29.26 -15.16 -0.52
C GLN A 329 28.01 -16.02 -0.36
N VAL A 330 27.56 -16.20 0.88
CA VAL A 330 26.30 -16.92 1.15
C VAL A 330 25.11 -16.19 0.55
N ARG A 331 25.05 -14.86 0.78
CA ARG A 331 23.97 -14.05 0.19
C ARG A 331 23.98 -14.11 -1.34
N LYS A 332 25.18 -13.95 -1.92
CA LYS A 332 25.35 -13.99 -3.38
C LYS A 332 24.90 -15.33 -3.95
N ALA A 333 25.24 -16.42 -3.25
CA ALA A 333 24.85 -17.77 -3.66
C ALA A 333 23.32 -17.93 -3.58
N ILE A 334 22.70 -17.51 -2.48
CA ILE A 334 21.24 -17.63 -2.30
C ILE A 334 20.51 -16.88 -3.41
N LEU A 335 20.90 -15.62 -3.67
CA LEU A 335 20.27 -14.84 -4.75
C LEU A 335 20.56 -15.46 -6.13
N GLY A 336 21.75 -16.02 -6.31
CA GLY A 336 22.14 -16.67 -7.58
C GLY A 336 21.42 -17.99 -7.85
N LEU A 337 20.83 -18.61 -6.82
CA LEU A 337 20.03 -19.83 -6.96
C LEU A 337 18.58 -19.54 -7.36
N LEU A 338 18.17 -18.28 -7.36
CA LEU A 338 16.80 -17.89 -7.66
C LEU A 338 16.67 -17.55 -9.15
N ASP A 339 15.68 -18.13 -9.79
CA ASP A 339 15.30 -17.84 -11.18
C ASP A 339 14.38 -16.61 -11.14
N VAL A 340 14.95 -15.44 -11.40
CA VAL A 340 14.23 -14.15 -11.34
C VAL A 340 13.11 -14.10 -12.38
N ASP A 341 13.32 -14.68 -13.57
CA ASP A 341 12.29 -14.67 -14.63
C ASP A 341 11.04 -15.42 -14.15
N LEU A 342 11.24 -16.56 -13.47
CA LEU A 342 10.09 -17.30 -12.94
C LEU A 342 9.42 -16.54 -11.80
N LEU A 343 10.19 -15.93 -10.90
CA LEU A 343 9.63 -15.10 -9.82
C LEU A 343 8.81 -13.95 -10.40
N ALA A 344 9.33 -13.29 -11.43
CA ALA A 344 8.66 -12.18 -12.08
C ALA A 344 7.39 -12.64 -12.80
N ALA A 345 7.43 -13.79 -13.45
CA ALA A 345 6.25 -14.36 -14.13
C ALA A 345 5.14 -14.65 -13.11
N VAL A 346 5.49 -15.20 -11.95
CA VAL A 346 4.53 -15.46 -10.87
C VAL A 346 4.00 -14.13 -10.30
N GLY A 347 4.86 -13.14 -10.11
CA GLY A 347 4.47 -11.83 -9.60
C GLY A 347 3.58 -11.05 -10.55
N ALA A 348 3.74 -11.26 -11.86
CA ALA A 348 2.89 -10.66 -12.89
C ALA A 348 1.57 -11.41 -13.08
N GLY A 349 1.43 -12.57 -12.44
CA GLY A 349 0.24 -13.40 -12.56
C GLY A 349 0.19 -14.11 -13.90
N SER A 350 -0.96 -14.07 -14.55
CA SER A 350 -1.15 -14.73 -15.85
C SER A 350 -0.66 -13.87 -17.03
N ASP A 351 -0.01 -12.75 -16.75
CA ASP A 351 0.41 -11.84 -17.82
C ASP A 351 1.72 -12.32 -18.45
N ASN A 352 1.72 -12.40 -19.76
CA ASN A 352 2.93 -12.72 -20.53
C ASN A 352 3.83 -11.49 -20.72
N THR A 353 3.38 -10.32 -20.31
CA THR A 353 4.12 -9.06 -20.47
C THR A 353 4.71 -8.65 -19.12
N VAL A 354 5.85 -9.23 -18.78
CA VAL A 354 6.52 -8.96 -17.51
C VAL A 354 7.45 -7.76 -17.68
N THR A 355 7.38 -6.80 -16.76
CA THR A 355 8.31 -5.67 -16.70
C THR A 355 9.36 -6.00 -15.64
N LEU A 356 10.48 -6.59 -16.05
CA LEU A 356 11.56 -6.98 -15.15
C LEU A 356 12.20 -5.73 -14.53
N ASP A 357 12.44 -5.79 -13.23
CA ASP A 357 13.23 -4.79 -12.52
C ASP A 357 14.65 -5.34 -12.35
N GLN A 358 15.61 -4.72 -13.02
CA GLN A 358 16.99 -5.19 -13.07
C GLN A 358 17.99 -4.12 -12.64
N ALA A 359 17.55 -3.22 -11.72
CA ALA A 359 18.44 -2.21 -11.14
C ALA A 359 18.13 -2.07 -9.64
N GLN A 360 19.12 -1.65 -8.88
CA GLN A 360 18.98 -1.54 -7.42
C GLN A 360 18.22 -0.27 -7.01
N ILE A 361 18.30 0.78 -7.82
CA ILE A 361 17.75 2.09 -7.44
C ILE A 361 16.62 2.51 -8.37
N ARG A 362 16.87 2.56 -9.69
CA ARG A 362 15.85 2.98 -10.65
C ARG A 362 14.84 1.86 -10.89
N ALA A 363 13.57 2.24 -10.86
CA ALA A 363 12.50 1.36 -11.34
C ALA A 363 12.44 1.43 -12.87
N PRO A 364 11.90 0.41 -13.54
CA PRO A 364 11.77 0.45 -15.01
C PRO A 364 11.04 1.67 -15.55
N SER A 365 10.13 2.28 -14.80
CA SER A 365 9.41 3.49 -15.20
C SER A 365 10.21 4.78 -15.04
N ASP A 366 11.35 4.74 -14.33
CA ASP A 366 12.14 5.96 -14.12
C ASP A 366 12.92 6.31 -15.40
N PRO A 367 12.89 7.57 -15.85
CA PRO A 367 13.69 7.97 -17.00
C PRO A 367 15.18 7.63 -16.80
N GLY A 368 15.80 7.12 -17.84
CA GLY A 368 17.19 6.70 -17.77
C GLY A 368 17.41 5.36 -17.10
N TYR A 369 16.34 4.58 -16.90
CA TYR A 369 16.48 3.21 -16.41
C TYR A 369 17.31 2.37 -17.40
N GLU A 370 18.26 1.64 -16.87
CA GLU A 370 19.03 0.64 -17.64
C GLU A 370 19.20 -0.59 -16.75
N PRO A 371 19.11 -1.79 -17.31
CA PRO A 371 19.42 -3.00 -16.56
C PRO A 371 20.89 -2.98 -16.11
N THR A 372 21.11 -3.07 -14.81
CA THR A 372 22.45 -3.13 -14.22
C THR A 372 22.72 -4.46 -13.54
N ALA A 373 21.75 -5.38 -13.57
CA ALA A 373 21.89 -6.68 -12.93
C ALA A 373 23.07 -7.44 -13.50
N PRO A 374 23.89 -8.07 -12.64
CA PRO A 374 24.97 -8.92 -13.13
C PRO A 374 24.39 -10.12 -13.90
N PRO A 375 25.19 -10.73 -14.78
CA PRO A 375 24.74 -11.93 -15.50
C PRO A 375 24.23 -13.01 -14.53
N ALA A 376 23.20 -13.74 -14.97
CA ALA A 376 22.62 -14.81 -14.17
C ALA A 376 23.68 -15.86 -13.81
N MET A 377 23.70 -16.23 -12.53
CA MET A 377 24.65 -17.20 -12.03
C MET A 377 24.14 -18.62 -12.30
N THR A 378 25.03 -19.51 -12.71
CA THR A 378 24.63 -20.92 -12.86
C THR A 378 24.53 -21.57 -11.47
N THR A 379 23.69 -22.59 -11.36
CA THR A 379 23.53 -23.32 -10.10
C THR A 379 24.88 -23.88 -9.59
N PRO A 380 25.72 -24.51 -10.42
CA PRO A 380 27.05 -24.95 -9.92
C PRO A 380 27.92 -23.82 -9.40
N ALA A 381 27.89 -22.65 -10.04
CA ALA A 381 28.66 -21.49 -9.56
C ALA A 381 28.14 -21.00 -8.19
N ALA A 382 26.83 -20.96 -8.00
CA ALA A 382 26.23 -20.57 -6.72
C ALA A 382 26.57 -21.57 -5.63
N LEU A 383 26.51 -22.88 -5.93
CA LEU A 383 26.86 -23.92 -4.97
C LEU A 383 28.33 -23.84 -4.58
N ALA A 384 29.22 -23.54 -5.55
CA ALA A 384 30.65 -23.36 -5.27
C ALA A 384 30.92 -22.21 -4.29
N LEU A 385 30.09 -21.12 -4.35
CA LEU A 385 30.18 -20.03 -3.36
C LEU A 385 29.84 -20.53 -1.96
N LEU A 386 28.83 -21.38 -1.83
CA LEU A 386 28.46 -21.96 -0.54
C LEU A 386 29.56 -22.88 -0.01
N GLU A 387 30.17 -23.70 -0.89
CA GLU A 387 31.32 -24.53 -0.51
C GLU A 387 32.48 -23.66 -0.05
N GLY A 388 32.76 -22.57 -0.77
CA GLY A 388 33.80 -21.60 -0.38
C GLY A 388 33.53 -20.95 0.97
N ALA A 389 32.24 -20.84 1.36
CA ALA A 389 31.84 -20.31 2.67
C ALA A 389 31.79 -21.39 3.76
N GLY A 390 32.23 -22.62 3.43
CA GLY A 390 32.34 -23.72 4.40
C GLY A 390 31.13 -24.64 4.48
N TYR A 391 30.16 -24.50 3.57
CA TYR A 391 29.04 -25.41 3.52
C TYR A 391 29.37 -26.67 2.75
N LYS A 392 28.84 -27.80 3.18
CA LYS A 392 28.86 -29.06 2.44
C LYS A 392 27.61 -29.14 1.59
N VAL A 393 27.83 -29.40 0.30
CA VAL A 393 26.73 -29.55 -0.66
C VAL A 393 26.58 -31.03 -0.98
N GLU A 394 25.55 -31.66 -0.41
CA GLU A 394 25.25 -33.06 -0.71
C GLU A 394 24.34 -33.10 -1.94
N PRO A 395 24.74 -33.83 -2.99
CA PRO A 395 23.93 -33.83 -4.21
C PRO A 395 22.58 -34.51 -4.01
N ASN A 396 21.65 -34.09 -4.82
CA ASN A 396 20.35 -34.70 -4.90
C ASN A 396 20.54 -36.09 -5.53
N THR A 397 20.59 -37.13 -4.70
CA THR A 397 20.63 -38.49 -5.23
C THR A 397 19.24 -38.82 -5.73
N SER A 398 18.99 -38.54 -7.01
CA SER A 398 17.88 -39.18 -7.71
C SER A 398 18.12 -40.68 -7.59
N ALA A 399 17.27 -41.35 -6.85
CA ALA A 399 17.31 -42.79 -6.76
C ALA A 399 17.20 -43.36 -8.18
N SER A 400 18.22 -44.09 -8.58
CA SER A 400 18.15 -44.94 -9.75
C SER A 400 16.87 -45.78 -9.63
N PRO A 401 16.12 -46.02 -10.70
CA PRO A 401 14.87 -46.77 -10.56
C PRO A 401 15.18 -48.18 -10.02
N ALA A 402 14.95 -48.33 -8.74
CA ALA A 402 15.01 -49.64 -8.13
C ALA A 402 13.88 -50.48 -8.71
N THR A 403 14.20 -51.66 -9.19
CA THR A 403 13.20 -52.62 -9.64
C THR A 403 12.17 -52.80 -8.53
N PRO A 404 10.87 -52.61 -8.82
CA PRO A 404 9.86 -52.66 -7.75
C PRO A 404 9.74 -54.07 -7.16
N ALA A 405 10.02 -54.18 -5.88
CA ALA A 405 9.66 -55.36 -5.12
C ALA A 405 8.13 -55.39 -4.97
N PRO A 406 7.50 -56.55 -5.09
CA PRO A 406 6.04 -56.62 -4.97
C PRO A 406 5.62 -56.38 -3.50
N GLY A 407 5.07 -55.23 -3.27
CA GLY A 407 4.46 -54.80 -2.01
C GLY A 407 3.20 -53.98 -2.26
N PRO A 408 2.34 -53.80 -1.27
CA PRO A 408 1.13 -53.01 -1.46
C PRO A 408 1.44 -51.59 -1.87
N PRO A 409 0.64 -51.00 -2.76
CA PRO A 409 0.95 -49.65 -3.27
C PRO A 409 0.89 -48.62 -2.15
N ASN A 410 2.02 -47.95 -1.97
CA ASN A 410 2.11 -46.83 -1.05
C ASN A 410 1.45 -45.62 -1.73
N THR A 411 0.33 -45.17 -1.19
CA THR A 411 -0.50 -44.16 -1.81
C THR A 411 -0.06 -42.73 -1.46
N GLY A 412 1.17 -42.53 -0.95
CA GLY A 412 1.73 -41.22 -0.71
C GLY A 412 2.43 -40.67 -1.96
N PRO A 413 2.50 -39.34 -2.14
CA PRO A 413 3.31 -38.79 -3.21
C PRO A 413 4.77 -39.24 -3.05
N PRO A 414 5.51 -39.47 -4.14
CA PRO A 414 6.89 -39.93 -4.03
C PRO A 414 7.71 -38.93 -3.22
N GLU A 415 8.40 -39.46 -2.22
CA GLU A 415 9.30 -38.65 -1.39
C GLU A 415 10.53 -38.28 -2.25
N VAL A 416 10.56 -37.00 -2.66
CA VAL A 416 11.70 -36.48 -3.41
C VAL A 416 12.85 -36.32 -2.42
N ILE A 417 13.88 -37.13 -2.56
CA ILE A 417 15.11 -37.00 -1.75
C ILE A 417 15.85 -35.76 -2.28
N ARG A 418 15.67 -34.66 -1.61
CA ARG A 418 16.32 -33.40 -1.95
C ARG A 418 17.76 -33.40 -1.45
N GLY A 419 18.64 -32.72 -2.16
CA GLY A 419 20.00 -32.47 -1.69
C GLY A 419 19.98 -31.73 -0.36
N ARG A 420 21.12 -31.73 0.32
CA ARG A 420 21.24 -31.04 1.61
C ARG A 420 22.47 -30.15 1.60
N ILE A 421 22.26 -28.89 2.00
CA ILE A 421 23.35 -27.91 2.15
C ILE A 421 23.49 -27.64 3.65
N SER A 422 24.66 -27.96 4.23
CA SER A 422 24.84 -27.86 5.68
C SER A 422 26.23 -27.39 6.05
N LYS A 423 26.35 -26.80 7.24
CA LYS A 423 27.61 -26.36 7.83
C LYS A 423 27.57 -26.73 9.31
N ASP A 424 28.66 -27.38 9.79
CA ASP A 424 28.76 -27.81 11.18
C ASP A 424 27.60 -28.68 11.64
N GLY A 425 27.10 -29.52 10.74
CA GLY A 425 25.97 -30.41 11.02
C GLY A 425 24.60 -29.79 10.91
N GLN A 426 24.51 -28.47 10.73
CA GLN A 426 23.24 -27.75 10.62
C GLN A 426 22.93 -27.44 9.16
N GLN A 427 21.72 -27.79 8.73
CA GLN A 427 21.24 -27.45 7.39
C GLN A 427 21.04 -25.95 7.25
N LEU A 428 21.48 -25.39 6.12
CA LEU A 428 21.20 -23.99 5.79
C LEU A 428 19.69 -23.80 5.64
N SER A 429 19.13 -22.92 6.43
CA SER A 429 17.71 -22.64 6.43
C SER A 429 17.46 -21.16 6.09
N LEU A 430 16.31 -20.88 5.49
CA LEU A 430 15.91 -19.50 5.16
C LEU A 430 14.42 -19.32 5.43
N ALA A 431 14.09 -18.44 6.38
CA ALA A 431 12.71 -18.07 6.67
C ALA A 431 12.36 -16.82 5.87
N ILE A 432 11.45 -16.95 4.90
CA ILE A 432 11.03 -15.85 4.02
C ILE A 432 9.73 -15.27 4.58
N GLY A 433 9.80 -14.04 5.08
CA GLY A 433 8.63 -13.32 5.55
C GLY A 433 7.87 -12.67 4.41
N VAL A 434 6.55 -12.65 4.50
CA VAL A 434 5.69 -12.05 3.49
C VAL A 434 4.39 -11.58 4.15
N ALA A 435 3.80 -10.51 3.66
CA ALA A 435 2.53 -10.00 4.18
C ALA A 435 1.40 -10.98 3.80
N ALA A 436 0.70 -11.50 4.80
CA ALA A 436 -0.33 -12.53 4.60
C ALA A 436 -1.53 -12.02 3.77
N ASN A 437 -1.73 -10.71 3.77
CA ASN A 437 -2.84 -10.09 3.03
C ASN A 437 -2.50 -9.78 1.57
N ASP A 438 -1.33 -10.24 1.07
CA ASP A 438 -0.90 -10.02 -0.31
C ASP A 438 -0.69 -11.39 -0.99
N PRO A 439 -1.71 -11.94 -1.66
CA PRO A 439 -1.58 -13.27 -2.28
C PRO A 439 -0.51 -13.33 -3.39
N THR A 440 -0.25 -12.22 -4.09
CA THR A 440 0.79 -12.18 -5.11
C THR A 440 2.18 -12.33 -4.48
N ALA A 441 2.46 -11.55 -3.44
CA ALA A 441 3.74 -11.65 -2.75
C ALA A 441 3.92 -13.03 -2.10
N VAL A 442 2.82 -13.61 -1.55
CA VAL A 442 2.85 -14.96 -0.98
C VAL A 442 3.21 -15.99 -2.07
N ALA A 443 2.64 -15.87 -3.28
CA ALA A 443 2.95 -16.78 -4.39
C ALA A 443 4.43 -16.68 -4.79
N VAL A 444 4.97 -15.46 -4.89
CA VAL A 444 6.39 -15.24 -5.21
C VAL A 444 7.29 -15.82 -4.11
N ALA A 445 6.94 -15.60 -2.83
CA ALA A 445 7.72 -16.14 -1.71
C ALA A 445 7.73 -17.68 -1.72
N ASN A 446 6.59 -18.30 -2.01
CA ASN A 446 6.49 -19.75 -2.10
C ASN A 446 7.35 -20.28 -3.26
N THR A 447 7.31 -19.61 -4.42
CA THR A 447 8.13 -19.99 -5.57
C THR A 447 9.63 -19.90 -5.25
N ALA A 448 10.04 -18.81 -4.58
CA ALA A 448 11.44 -18.66 -4.15
C ALA A 448 11.83 -19.77 -3.18
N ALA A 449 10.97 -20.10 -2.21
CA ALA A 449 11.25 -21.16 -1.25
C ALA A 449 11.35 -22.52 -1.96
N ASP A 450 10.50 -22.80 -2.94
CA ASP A 450 10.57 -24.05 -3.72
C ASP A 450 11.89 -24.18 -4.46
N GLN A 451 12.33 -23.09 -5.13
CA GLN A 451 13.61 -23.08 -5.84
C GLN A 451 14.76 -23.41 -4.89
N LEU A 452 14.75 -22.81 -3.69
CA LEU A 452 15.81 -23.04 -2.69
C LEU A 452 15.74 -24.46 -2.13
N ARG A 453 14.54 -24.98 -1.86
CA ARG A 453 14.37 -26.36 -1.37
C ARG A 453 14.87 -27.37 -2.38
N ASN A 454 14.69 -27.10 -3.68
CA ASN A 454 15.13 -28.01 -4.73
C ASN A 454 16.64 -28.21 -4.77
N VAL A 455 17.42 -27.25 -4.24
CA VAL A 455 18.87 -27.38 -4.18
C VAL A 455 19.38 -27.77 -2.78
N GLY A 456 18.50 -27.96 -1.80
CA GLY A 456 18.87 -28.47 -0.49
C GLY A 456 18.94 -27.44 0.63
N ILE A 457 18.43 -26.21 0.40
CA ILE A 457 18.26 -25.19 1.46
C ILE A 457 16.88 -25.38 2.09
N ALA A 458 16.80 -25.41 3.42
CA ALA A 458 15.53 -25.58 4.13
C ALA A 458 14.79 -24.24 4.19
N ALA A 459 14.12 -23.88 3.08
CA ALA A 459 13.40 -22.63 2.98
C ALA A 459 11.95 -22.78 3.43
N THR A 460 11.47 -21.85 4.25
CA THR A 460 10.08 -21.80 4.73
C THR A 460 9.52 -20.41 4.48
N VAL A 461 8.19 -20.33 4.28
CA VAL A 461 7.50 -19.06 4.10
C VAL A 461 6.68 -18.76 5.35
N LEU A 462 6.87 -17.57 5.92
CA LEU A 462 6.12 -17.07 7.05
C LEU A 462 5.20 -15.95 6.56
N ALA A 463 3.94 -16.31 6.30
CA ALA A 463 2.92 -15.32 5.93
C ALA A 463 2.37 -14.69 7.23
N LEU A 464 2.73 -13.44 7.48
CA LEU A 464 2.46 -12.74 8.72
C LEU A 464 1.59 -11.51 8.46
N ASP A 465 0.83 -11.08 9.47
CA ASP A 465 0.17 -9.79 9.33
C ASP A 465 1.23 -8.69 9.21
N PRO A 466 0.91 -7.60 8.50
CA PRO A 466 1.94 -6.59 8.19
C PRO A 466 2.62 -5.96 9.40
N VAL A 467 1.89 -5.73 10.49
CA VAL A 467 2.49 -5.14 11.70
C VAL A 467 3.49 -6.13 12.31
N THR A 468 3.11 -7.40 12.41
CA THR A 468 4.00 -8.44 12.90
C THR A 468 5.22 -8.58 11.98
N LEU A 469 5.02 -8.55 10.66
CA LEU A 469 6.12 -8.72 9.70
C LEU A 469 7.17 -7.60 9.83
N TYR A 470 6.71 -6.34 9.72
CA TYR A 470 7.63 -5.19 9.62
C TYR A 470 8.12 -4.69 10.97
N ARG A 471 7.57 -5.16 12.07
CA ARG A 471 8.01 -4.77 13.42
C ARG A 471 8.56 -5.98 14.18
N ASP A 472 7.68 -6.88 14.61
CA ASP A 472 8.05 -7.92 15.57
C ASP A 472 8.99 -8.97 14.95
N ALA A 473 8.69 -9.43 13.73
CA ALA A 473 9.50 -10.46 13.09
C ALA A 473 10.91 -9.95 12.74
N LEU A 474 11.03 -8.66 12.40
CA LEU A 474 12.35 -8.05 12.14
C LEU A 474 13.12 -7.83 13.43
N ASN A 475 12.48 -7.31 14.47
CA ASN A 475 13.14 -7.05 15.76
C ASN A 475 13.59 -8.34 16.42
N ASP A 476 12.79 -9.39 16.33
CA ASP A 476 13.09 -10.70 16.94
C ASP A 476 13.91 -11.61 16.03
N ASN A 477 14.33 -11.14 14.86
CA ASN A 477 15.12 -11.90 13.88
C ASN A 477 14.42 -13.21 13.46
N ARG A 478 13.09 -13.17 13.34
CA ARG A 478 12.31 -14.36 12.97
C ARG A 478 12.31 -14.63 11.47
N VAL A 479 12.68 -13.63 10.67
CA VAL A 479 12.75 -13.76 9.20
C VAL A 479 14.17 -13.48 8.72
N ASP A 480 14.57 -14.23 7.71
CA ASP A 480 15.87 -14.11 7.06
C ASP A 480 15.79 -13.31 5.77
N ALA A 481 14.61 -13.30 5.18
CA ALA A 481 14.33 -12.58 3.94
C ALA A 481 12.90 -12.05 3.97
N ILE A 482 12.63 -11.02 3.17
CA ILE A 482 11.28 -10.47 2.99
C ILE A 482 11.01 -10.38 1.48
N VAL A 483 9.85 -10.88 1.06
CA VAL A 483 9.30 -10.61 -0.28
C VAL A 483 8.20 -9.57 -0.11
N GLY A 484 8.30 -8.46 -0.83
CA GLY A 484 7.29 -7.40 -0.71
C GLY A 484 7.44 -6.30 -1.74
N TRP A 485 6.47 -5.41 -1.73
CA TRP A 485 6.42 -4.25 -2.62
C TRP A 485 7.16 -3.07 -2.02
N HIS A 486 7.74 -2.27 -2.90
CA HIS A 486 8.36 -0.98 -2.60
C HIS A 486 7.83 0.06 -3.57
N GLN A 487 7.89 1.32 -3.17
CA GLN A 487 7.36 2.42 -4.01
C GLN A 487 8.24 2.66 -5.23
N ALA A 488 7.59 2.89 -6.39
CA ALA A 488 8.22 3.43 -7.60
C ALA A 488 7.66 4.83 -7.87
N GLY A 489 8.41 5.65 -8.60
CA GLY A 489 7.97 6.97 -9.02
C GLY A 489 8.22 8.09 -8.03
N GLY A 490 8.97 7.84 -6.95
CA GLY A 490 9.39 8.88 -6.01
C GLY A 490 10.83 9.32 -6.25
N ASN A 491 11.30 10.27 -5.46
CA ASN A 491 12.64 10.84 -5.58
C ASN A 491 13.71 9.78 -5.41
N LEU A 492 14.64 9.71 -6.36
CA LEU A 492 15.68 8.66 -6.38
C LEU A 492 16.66 8.79 -5.21
N ALA A 493 17.02 10.01 -4.80
CA ALA A 493 17.92 10.19 -3.66
C ALA A 493 17.25 9.77 -2.35
N THR A 494 15.97 10.08 -2.19
CA THR A 494 15.18 9.65 -1.03
C THR A 494 15.07 8.13 -1.00
N ARG A 495 14.78 7.51 -2.15
CA ARG A 495 14.71 6.06 -2.29
C ARG A 495 16.03 5.39 -1.90
N LEU A 496 17.14 5.90 -2.45
CA LEU A 496 18.48 5.39 -2.16
C LEU A 496 18.80 5.49 -0.66
N ALA A 497 18.55 6.65 -0.07
CA ALA A 497 18.82 6.87 1.35
C ALA A 497 17.95 5.97 2.25
N ALA A 498 16.66 5.84 1.93
CA ALA A 498 15.74 5.04 2.74
C ALA A 498 16.06 3.55 2.71
N ARG A 499 16.47 3.04 1.54
CA ARG A 499 16.64 1.59 1.35
C ARG A 499 18.05 1.11 1.64
N TYR A 500 19.05 1.98 1.52
CA TYR A 500 20.47 1.58 1.64
C TYR A 500 21.28 2.46 2.59
N GLY A 501 20.72 3.56 3.06
CA GLY A 501 21.42 4.50 3.91
C GLY A 501 21.72 3.97 5.30
N CYS A 502 22.76 4.52 5.91
CA CYS A 502 23.13 4.20 7.29
C CYS A 502 22.38 5.09 8.27
N PRO A 503 22.05 4.58 9.46
CA PRO A 503 21.49 5.44 10.49
C PRO A 503 22.51 6.48 10.94
N ALA A 504 22.03 7.62 11.40
CA ALA A 504 22.91 8.64 11.99
C ALA A 504 23.67 8.04 13.17
N LEU A 505 24.93 8.45 13.31
CA LEU A 505 25.79 7.93 14.37
C LEU A 505 25.36 8.37 15.78
N GLN A 506 24.45 9.34 15.84
CA GLN A 506 23.94 9.84 17.11
C GLN A 506 22.46 9.48 17.24
N SER A 507 22.19 8.88 18.38
CA SER A 507 20.88 8.59 18.97
C SER A 507 19.65 8.57 18.04
N THR A 508 19.08 7.41 17.93
CA THR A 508 17.80 7.13 17.30
C THR A 508 16.59 7.74 18.03
N GLN A 509 16.79 8.70 18.92
CA GLN A 509 15.66 9.35 19.57
C GLN A 509 14.99 10.31 18.57
N VAL A 510 13.74 10.02 18.27
CA VAL A 510 12.89 10.97 17.56
C VAL A 510 12.92 12.27 18.38
N PRO A 511 13.24 13.41 17.76
CA PRO A 511 13.25 14.66 18.53
C PRO A 511 11.92 14.84 19.24
N ALA A 512 11.97 15.11 20.52
CA ALA A 512 10.77 15.42 21.30
C ALA A 512 10.26 16.79 20.87
N SER A 513 9.58 16.84 19.72
CA SER A 513 8.88 18.06 19.37
C SER A 513 7.63 18.14 20.24
N THR A 514 7.48 19.24 20.93
CA THR A 514 6.26 19.52 21.67
C THR A 514 5.09 19.51 20.69
N GLU A 515 4.15 18.63 20.95
CA GLU A 515 2.88 18.61 20.25
C GLU A 515 2.30 20.02 20.25
N PRO A 516 1.87 20.55 19.09
CA PRO A 516 1.32 21.90 19.08
C PRO A 516 0.11 21.99 20.01
N THR A 517 0.22 22.83 21.03
CA THR A 517 -0.87 23.00 22.00
C THR A 517 -2.03 23.73 21.32
N PRO A 518 -3.24 23.18 21.31
CA PRO A 518 -4.37 23.91 20.77
C PRO A 518 -4.64 25.15 21.61
N THR A 519 -4.49 26.32 21.01
CA THR A 519 -4.84 27.58 21.65
C THR A 519 -6.36 27.75 21.63
N SER A 520 -7.01 27.23 22.67
CA SER A 520 -8.39 27.59 22.95
C SER A 520 -8.35 28.64 24.08
N PRO A 521 -8.99 29.78 23.91
CA PRO A 521 -9.04 30.73 25.02
C PRO A 521 -10.01 30.24 26.09
N ALA A 522 -9.49 29.91 27.24
CA ALA A 522 -10.31 29.52 28.39
C ALA A 522 -10.64 30.74 29.26
N PRO A 523 -11.89 30.84 29.75
CA PRO A 523 -12.22 31.90 30.72
C PRO A 523 -11.61 31.57 32.06
N GLY A 524 -11.10 32.59 32.73
CA GLY A 524 -10.31 32.47 33.95
C GLY A 524 -11.09 31.97 35.16
N GLY A 525 -10.46 31.05 35.88
CA GLY A 525 -10.85 30.63 37.22
C GLY A 525 -9.61 30.60 38.15
N PRO A 526 -9.78 30.74 39.45
CA PRO A 526 -8.63 30.97 40.36
C PRO A 526 -7.83 29.72 40.65
N ALA A 527 -6.54 29.92 40.85
CA ALA A 527 -5.52 28.90 41.09
C ALA A 527 -5.54 28.33 42.53
N PRO A 528 -5.28 27.05 42.70
CA PRO A 528 -5.00 26.50 44.03
C PRO A 528 -3.51 26.37 44.33
N SER A 529 -3.17 26.45 45.59
CA SER A 529 -1.86 26.58 46.15
C SER A 529 -1.00 25.30 46.16
N THR A 530 0.30 25.55 46.15
CA THR A 530 1.42 24.61 46.11
C THR A 530 1.69 23.85 47.42
N GLY A 531 1.99 22.52 47.29
CA GLY A 531 2.66 21.74 48.33
C GLY A 531 3.94 21.10 47.76
N PRO A 532 4.99 20.92 48.53
CA PRO A 532 6.29 20.50 48.02
C PRO A 532 6.37 18.98 47.78
N ALA A 533 6.87 18.61 46.61
CA ALA A 533 7.13 17.20 46.25
C ALA A 533 8.61 16.86 46.49
N THR A 534 8.84 15.82 47.24
CA THR A 534 10.18 15.26 47.48
C THR A 534 10.68 14.48 46.25
N ARG A 535 11.85 14.88 45.77
CA ARG A 535 12.52 14.17 44.66
C ARG A 535 13.30 12.97 45.20
N SER A 536 12.99 11.80 44.69
CA SER A 536 13.79 10.59 44.89
C SER A 536 14.77 10.45 43.71
N ALA A 537 16.05 10.47 44.01
CA ALA A 537 17.10 10.35 42.99
C ALA A 537 17.35 8.88 42.65
N THR A 538 17.20 8.53 41.39
CA THR A 538 17.56 7.22 40.85
C THR A 538 19.02 7.24 40.39
N PRO A 539 19.84 6.20 40.66
CA PRO A 539 21.25 6.24 40.27
C PRO A 539 21.41 6.11 38.75
N THR A 540 22.14 7.06 38.19
CA THR A 540 22.47 7.10 36.76
C THR A 540 23.59 6.08 36.48
N SER A 541 23.28 5.03 35.73
CA SER A 541 24.31 4.12 35.23
C SER A 541 24.97 4.77 34.00
N THR A 542 26.26 5.04 34.11
CA THR A 542 27.06 5.56 33.02
C THR A 542 27.22 4.46 31.95
N PRO A 543 26.91 4.71 30.67
CA PRO A 543 27.14 3.69 29.63
C PRO A 543 28.64 3.44 29.46
N PRO A 544 29.08 2.21 29.13
CA PRO A 544 30.48 1.94 28.84
C PRO A 544 30.95 2.75 27.62
N PRO A 545 32.24 3.11 27.56
CA PRO A 545 32.75 3.90 26.43
C PRO A 545 32.58 3.13 25.12
N SER A 546 31.97 3.78 24.14
CA SER A 546 31.76 3.17 22.83
C SER A 546 33.10 2.97 22.11
N ARG A 547 33.32 1.75 21.64
CA ARG A 547 34.47 1.41 20.81
C ARG A 547 34.44 2.26 19.54
N PRO A 548 35.59 2.80 19.09
CA PRO A 548 35.61 3.54 17.83
C PRO A 548 35.06 2.68 16.70
N ALA A 549 34.07 3.20 15.99
CA ALA A 549 33.46 2.46 14.90
C ALA A 549 34.43 2.32 13.73
N ASP A 550 34.58 1.10 13.22
CA ASP A 550 35.32 0.85 11.97
C ASP A 550 34.60 1.61 10.85
N PRO A 551 35.25 2.55 10.15
CA PRO A 551 34.58 3.32 9.10
C PRO A 551 34.09 2.46 7.94
N ASN A 552 34.59 1.22 7.80
CA ASN A 552 34.13 0.29 6.77
C ASN A 552 33.13 -0.74 7.29
N ALA A 553 32.75 -0.66 8.58
CA ALA A 553 31.80 -1.62 9.14
C ALA A 553 30.40 -1.42 8.57
N LEU A 554 29.72 -2.52 8.28
CA LEU A 554 28.32 -2.50 7.89
C LEU A 554 27.46 -2.29 9.16
N VAL A 555 26.59 -1.29 9.12
CA VAL A 555 25.78 -0.87 10.27
C VAL A 555 24.30 -0.98 9.92
N GLN A 556 23.50 -1.45 10.85
CA GLN A 556 22.06 -1.56 10.67
C GLN A 556 21.42 -0.17 10.50
N ALA A 557 20.56 -0.01 9.50
CA ALA A 557 19.84 1.23 9.21
C ALA A 557 18.35 1.06 9.57
N PRO A 558 17.72 2.04 10.24
CA PRO A 558 16.35 1.88 10.74
C PRO A 558 15.29 1.62 9.65
N SER A 559 15.36 2.28 8.51
CA SER A 559 14.40 2.11 7.42
C SER A 559 14.86 1.11 6.36
N ASN A 560 16.06 0.58 6.51
CA ASN A 560 16.73 -0.29 5.54
C ASN A 560 16.43 -1.75 5.91
N LEU A 561 15.57 -2.40 5.13
CA LEU A 561 15.14 -3.77 5.43
C LEU A 561 16.28 -4.80 5.35
N THR A 562 17.38 -4.47 4.70
CA THR A 562 18.55 -5.37 4.67
C THR A 562 19.19 -5.51 6.05
N GLY A 563 18.99 -4.52 6.92
CA GLY A 563 19.56 -4.45 8.26
C GLY A 563 21.01 -3.99 8.29
N ILE A 564 21.64 -3.77 7.15
CA ILE A 564 23.05 -3.32 7.07
C ILE A 564 23.16 -2.16 6.09
N CYS A 565 24.24 -1.40 6.22
CA CYS A 565 24.58 -0.35 5.27
C CYS A 565 26.08 -0.37 4.98
N ASP A 566 26.46 0.24 3.87
CA ASP A 566 27.86 0.39 3.49
C ASP A 566 28.31 1.83 3.70
N ARG A 567 29.12 2.05 4.73
CA ARG A 567 29.59 3.39 5.06
C ARG A 567 30.49 3.99 3.97
N SER A 568 31.09 3.16 3.10
CA SER A 568 31.96 3.67 2.04
C SER A 568 31.20 4.48 0.98
N ILE A 569 29.86 4.24 0.84
CA ILE A 569 29.03 4.98 -0.10
C ILE A 569 28.12 6.00 0.59
N GLN A 570 28.13 6.06 1.94
CA GLN A 570 27.19 6.91 2.67
C GLN A 570 27.35 8.40 2.30
N SER A 571 28.59 8.87 2.13
CA SER A 571 28.81 10.27 1.75
C SER A 571 28.20 10.62 0.39
N ASN A 572 28.16 9.67 -0.54
CA ASN A 572 27.50 9.86 -1.83
C ASN A 572 25.98 9.90 -1.65
N ILE A 573 25.45 9.01 -0.79
CA ILE A 573 24.00 8.99 -0.49
C ILE A 573 23.56 10.32 0.14
N ASP A 574 24.32 10.79 1.14
CA ASP A 574 24.03 12.06 1.81
C ASP A 574 24.09 13.24 0.82
N ALA A 575 25.12 13.24 -0.04
CA ALA A 575 25.29 14.31 -1.02
C ALA A 575 24.19 14.34 -2.08
N ALA A 576 23.66 13.17 -2.44
CA ALA A 576 22.48 13.11 -3.33
C ALA A 576 21.23 13.63 -2.61
N LEU A 577 21.05 13.21 -1.35
CA LEU A 577 19.87 13.56 -0.58
C LEU A 577 19.79 15.08 -0.32
N ASN A 578 20.92 15.71 0.00
CA ASN A 578 20.97 17.14 0.25
C ASN A 578 21.20 17.98 -1.02
N GLY A 579 21.34 17.35 -2.18
CA GLY A 579 21.43 18.02 -3.47
C GLY A 579 22.82 18.55 -3.83
N THR A 580 23.86 18.24 -3.06
CA THR A 580 25.22 18.71 -3.37
C THR A 580 25.88 17.90 -4.49
N LYS A 581 25.34 16.70 -4.80
CA LYS A 581 25.75 15.92 -5.97
C LYS A 581 24.53 15.52 -6.80
N ASN A 582 24.73 15.47 -8.10
CA ASN A 582 23.69 15.03 -9.02
C ASN A 582 23.37 13.54 -8.75
N ILE A 583 22.09 13.21 -8.65
CA ILE A 583 21.65 11.84 -8.34
C ILE A 583 22.09 10.83 -9.42
N ASN A 584 22.13 11.23 -10.68
CA ASN A 584 22.54 10.33 -11.76
C ASN A 584 24.01 9.91 -11.58
N ASP A 585 24.86 10.86 -11.22
CA ASP A 585 26.28 10.59 -10.95
C ASP A 585 26.44 9.67 -9.73
N VAL A 586 25.64 9.92 -8.69
CA VAL A 586 25.68 9.11 -7.48
C VAL A 586 25.22 7.68 -7.79
N ILE A 587 24.13 7.51 -8.54
CA ILE A 587 23.65 6.17 -8.92
C ILE A 587 24.75 5.42 -9.67
N THR A 588 25.36 6.06 -10.67
CA THR A 588 26.45 5.44 -11.44
C THR A 588 27.58 4.95 -10.52
N ALA A 589 27.90 5.74 -9.49
CA ALA A 589 28.98 5.40 -8.57
C ALA A 589 28.59 4.29 -7.58
N VAL A 590 27.37 4.26 -7.07
CA VAL A 590 27.01 3.36 -5.97
C VAL A 590 26.33 2.07 -6.45
N GLU A 591 25.70 2.05 -7.59
CA GLU A 591 24.92 0.90 -8.09
C GLU A 591 25.74 -0.40 -8.11
N PRO A 592 27.01 -0.43 -8.62
CA PRO A 592 27.80 -1.67 -8.58
C PRO A 592 28.05 -2.15 -7.16
N ARG A 593 28.22 -1.22 -6.21
CA ARG A 593 28.46 -1.60 -4.81
C ARG A 593 27.21 -2.22 -4.19
N LEU A 594 26.03 -1.68 -4.52
CA LEU A 594 24.77 -2.25 -4.03
C LEU A 594 24.57 -3.68 -4.53
N TRP A 595 24.88 -3.94 -5.80
CA TRP A 595 24.84 -5.31 -6.33
C TRP A 595 25.82 -6.21 -5.58
N ASN A 596 27.03 -5.70 -5.29
CA ASN A 596 28.06 -6.49 -4.61
C ASN A 596 27.69 -6.80 -3.15
N MET A 597 26.85 -5.99 -2.50
CA MET A 597 26.34 -6.30 -1.17
C MET A 597 25.46 -7.54 -1.17
N SER A 598 24.86 -7.88 -2.30
CA SER A 598 24.02 -9.06 -2.48
C SER A 598 22.92 -9.18 -1.41
N THR A 599 22.23 -8.08 -1.17
CA THR A 599 21.16 -8.04 -0.17
C THR A 599 19.76 -7.94 -0.77
N VAL A 600 19.63 -7.37 -1.99
CA VAL A 600 18.33 -7.15 -2.62
C VAL A 600 18.32 -7.78 -4.00
N LEU A 601 17.27 -8.52 -4.29
CA LEU A 601 16.97 -9.06 -5.62
C LEU A 601 15.73 -8.32 -6.14
N PRO A 602 15.89 -7.31 -7.01
CA PRO A 602 14.75 -6.71 -7.71
C PRO A 602 14.12 -7.75 -8.61
N ILE A 603 12.79 -7.73 -8.75
CA ILE A 603 12.06 -8.77 -9.48
C ILE A 603 11.29 -8.16 -10.65
N LEU A 604 10.31 -7.30 -10.37
CA LEU A 604 9.49 -6.71 -11.43
C LEU A 604 8.89 -5.40 -10.97
N GLN A 605 8.54 -4.55 -11.94
CA GLN A 605 7.59 -3.45 -11.70
C GLN A 605 6.21 -3.92 -12.12
N ASP A 606 5.24 -3.68 -11.27
CA ASP A 606 3.85 -4.07 -11.50
C ASP A 606 3.27 -3.30 -12.69
N THR A 607 2.48 -3.97 -13.54
CA THR A 607 1.91 -3.40 -14.75
C THR A 607 0.43 -3.78 -14.83
N THR A 608 -0.41 -2.83 -15.23
CA THR A 608 -1.83 -3.04 -15.39
C THR A 608 -2.28 -2.67 -16.82
N ILE A 609 -3.43 -3.22 -17.20
CA ILE A 609 -4.17 -2.81 -18.39
C ILE A 609 -5.16 -1.74 -17.96
N VAL A 610 -5.22 -0.65 -18.70
CA VAL A 610 -6.23 0.39 -18.47
C VAL A 610 -7.11 0.52 -19.71
N ALA A 611 -8.38 0.83 -19.49
CA ALA A 611 -9.35 0.99 -20.57
C ALA A 611 -10.36 2.08 -20.23
N ALA A 612 -10.85 2.75 -21.27
CA ALA A 612 -11.96 3.70 -21.15
C ALA A 612 -12.93 3.46 -22.30
N GLY A 613 -14.20 3.24 -21.95
CA GLY A 613 -15.25 3.01 -22.93
C GLY A 613 -15.78 4.31 -23.55
N PRO A 614 -16.60 4.20 -24.61
CA PRO A 614 -17.09 5.39 -25.31
C PRO A 614 -18.09 6.23 -24.52
N SER A 615 -18.68 5.68 -23.48
CA SER A 615 -19.68 6.39 -22.66
C SER A 615 -19.07 7.30 -21.60
N VAL A 616 -17.72 7.36 -21.51
CA VAL A 616 -17.04 8.23 -20.56
C VAL A 616 -16.05 9.13 -21.31
N GLN A 617 -16.03 10.41 -20.92
CA GLN A 617 -15.15 11.41 -21.53
C GLN A 617 -14.17 11.96 -20.49
N ASN A 618 -13.08 12.57 -20.99
CA ASN A 618 -12.05 13.22 -20.20
C ASN A 618 -11.22 12.23 -19.35
N VAL A 619 -11.19 10.95 -19.73
CA VAL A 619 -10.33 9.96 -19.10
C VAL A 619 -9.02 9.88 -19.88
N SER A 620 -7.92 10.22 -19.23
CA SER A 620 -6.59 9.98 -19.77
C SER A 620 -6.16 8.56 -19.39
N LEU A 621 -5.59 7.82 -20.35
CA LEU A 621 -5.03 6.49 -20.08
C LEU A 621 -3.55 6.56 -19.68
N SER A 622 -3.07 7.75 -19.33
CA SER A 622 -1.72 7.97 -18.85
C SER A 622 -1.78 8.95 -17.67
N GLY A 623 -0.74 8.94 -16.86
CA GLY A 623 -0.64 9.83 -15.72
C GLY A 623 0.71 9.72 -15.06
N ALA A 624 0.97 10.54 -14.04
CA ALA A 624 2.17 10.39 -13.23
C ALA A 624 2.13 9.03 -12.53
N VAL A 625 3.27 8.33 -12.49
CA VAL A 625 3.34 6.98 -11.94
C VAL A 625 2.70 6.88 -10.54
N PRO A 626 2.96 7.82 -9.60
CA PRO A 626 2.36 7.70 -8.26
C PRO A 626 0.83 7.78 -8.20
N VAL A 627 0.18 8.30 -9.25
CA VAL A 627 -1.28 8.56 -9.24
C VAL A 627 -2.02 7.66 -10.24
N GLY A 628 -1.41 7.38 -11.38
CA GLY A 628 -2.05 6.61 -12.45
C GLY A 628 -3.10 7.42 -13.20
N ILE A 629 -4.14 6.74 -13.70
CA ILE A 629 -5.12 7.35 -14.59
C ILE A 629 -6.18 8.21 -13.86
N VAL A 630 -6.24 8.16 -12.54
CA VAL A 630 -7.29 8.87 -11.79
C VAL A 630 -6.95 10.34 -11.51
N GLY A 631 -5.78 10.81 -11.94
CA GLY A 631 -5.36 12.20 -11.64
C GLY A 631 -6.34 13.25 -12.11
N ASP A 632 -7.10 12.99 -13.17
CA ASP A 632 -8.10 13.89 -13.70
C ASP A 632 -9.55 13.41 -13.47
N ALA A 633 -9.76 12.47 -12.55
CA ALA A 633 -11.09 11.86 -12.34
C ALA A 633 -12.16 12.88 -11.94
N GLY A 634 -11.77 13.99 -11.34
CA GLY A 634 -12.71 15.09 -11.06
C GLY A 634 -13.32 15.72 -12.31
N GLN A 635 -12.70 15.51 -13.48
CA GLN A 635 -13.19 16.03 -14.76
C GLN A 635 -13.93 14.98 -15.59
N TRP A 636 -13.93 13.73 -15.16
CA TRP A 636 -14.62 12.67 -15.93
C TRP A 636 -16.10 12.96 -16.07
N THR A 637 -16.65 12.70 -17.24
CA THR A 637 -18.10 12.85 -17.47
C THR A 637 -18.64 11.62 -18.18
N LYS A 638 -19.80 11.16 -17.71
CA LYS A 638 -20.51 10.06 -18.35
C LYS A 638 -21.52 10.63 -19.35
N THR A 639 -21.52 10.13 -20.57
CA THR A 639 -22.47 10.51 -21.62
C THR A 639 -23.55 9.44 -21.71
N GLY A 640 -24.79 9.88 -21.78
CA GLY A 640 -25.92 8.96 -21.84
C GLY A 640 -26.54 8.71 -20.46
N PRO A 641 -27.68 8.00 -20.45
CA PRO A 641 -28.46 7.77 -19.23
C PRO A 641 -27.74 6.87 -18.21
#